data_d44d6dbf4dffb16b8ac4b5ef6f1add9d
#
_entry.id   d44d6dbf4dffb16b8ac4b5ef6f1add9d
#
_cell.length_a   1.000
_cell.length_b   1.000
_cell.length_c   1.000
_cell.angle_alpha   90.00
_cell.angle_beta   90.00
_cell.angle_gamma   90.00
#
_symmetry.space_group_name_H-M   'P 1'
#
loop_
_entity.id
_entity.type
_entity.pdbx_description
1 polymer ?
#
loop_
_entity_poly.entity_id
_entity_poly.type
_entity_poly.pdbx_seq_one_letter_code
_entity_poly.pdbx_strand_id
1 'polypeptide(L)'
;MKIGANRTKRRLDPRSIVIALACAVIVCDLGIRCVPIPRALLRPPIQSIALTDRNGIPLRETRVAERFSHELALEEVPPPVINAVLAAEDKRFFSHHGIDWLATGRALIAGVTHGRIVSGASTITQQLVKISARRPRTWCAKLIESVTALRLEQSWSKEQILTAYLNRLDFGNLNIGLSAAADYYFGKPVSDLSDAEAAFLAGLPRNPRKLNPHASPESARRRQLTVLERMRANHQLDPTRFDHAVAETLALRPPQRRFRAPHFVDMVLRAVAGIDDPGLRQTVSNTQPGSSIPATTEVRTTLDFPLNERVETIVRDRLAQLREQNVRNAAAVVIDNRTGAVIALVGSENYFSPGAGQVNGAWAQRSAGSALKPFTYLLALERGATPATVVADVRTSFPADGSFYRPENYNRRCYGPVRYRTALASSLNIPAVKVLLAAGGPVALHARLREVGLTTLNRPPQMYGLGLTLGNCEARLLEMTNAYASLARLGEFRPWRVLPTSNMTAHRYSRPELVWQIADILSDNSARTLAFGMNSALRFDYPVACKTGTSTDFRDNWTVGFTPEFSVGVWVGNFDGSPMREVSGVTGAGPMLHAIFDHLHTTRGTTWYRKPEAIVERTVHPLTGKLLADGDVRGIREKFVANQLPPAESAADYDAAGKVQLDAEFDEWFKSAENSLSDRAVLANGRDELLITSPQAGSVYVVDPDVPSSRRIPLITSSGGEVQWESESLTCHSDGGIDFAEATEGEHRLIAVDRATGRRAETRIKIRFL
;
A
#
# COMPACT_ATOMS: atom_id res chain seq x y z
N MET A 1 -32.97 -88.20 -51.91
CA MET A 1 -33.94 -87.18 -51.54
C MET A 1 -33.19 -85.85 -51.47
N LYS A 2 -33.23 -85.02 -52.54
CA LYS A 2 -32.55 -83.73 -52.63
C LYS A 2 -33.56 -82.66 -52.20
N ILE A 3 -33.31 -81.95 -51.07
CA ILE A 3 -34.11 -80.78 -50.65
C ILE A 3 -33.42 -79.55 -51.22
N GLY A 4 -34.04 -78.96 -52.27
CA GLY A 4 -33.59 -77.71 -52.88
C GLY A 4 -33.98 -76.56 -52.03
N ALA A 5 -33.00 -75.78 -51.51
CA ALA A 5 -33.23 -74.55 -50.84
C ALA A 5 -33.40 -73.40 -51.85
N ASN A 6 -34.65 -73.00 -52.04
CA ASN A 6 -35.04 -71.90 -52.90
C ASN A 6 -34.75 -70.54 -52.15
N ARG A 7 -33.58 -69.90 -52.40
CA ARG A 7 -33.27 -68.54 -51.90
C ARG A 7 -33.95 -67.54 -52.84
N THR A 8 -35.17 -67.14 -52.50
CA THR A 8 -35.80 -65.94 -53.07
C THR A 8 -35.03 -64.68 -52.69
N LYS A 9 -34.28 -64.13 -53.65
CA LYS A 9 -33.72 -62.79 -53.55
C LYS A 9 -34.90 -61.80 -53.51
N ARG A 10 -35.35 -61.36 -52.29
CA ARG A 10 -36.22 -60.21 -52.15
C ARG A 10 -35.50 -59.00 -52.70
N ARG A 11 -35.84 -58.49 -53.84
CA ARG A 11 -35.49 -57.15 -54.31
C ARG A 11 -36.20 -56.20 -53.39
N LEU A 12 -35.43 -55.41 -52.59
CA LEU A 12 -35.97 -54.34 -51.79
C LEU A 12 -36.62 -53.33 -52.74
N ASP A 13 -37.90 -53.01 -52.49
CA ASP A 13 -38.61 -51.93 -53.19
C ASP A 13 -37.86 -50.61 -53.03
N PRO A 14 -37.59 -49.90 -54.15
CA PRO A 14 -36.91 -48.61 -54.11
C PRO A 14 -37.51 -47.62 -53.07
N ARG A 15 -38.84 -47.66 -52.82
CA ARG A 15 -39.55 -46.90 -51.84
C ARG A 15 -39.13 -47.26 -50.39
N SER A 16 -39.00 -48.58 -50.14
CA SER A 16 -38.55 -49.08 -48.83
C SER A 16 -37.11 -48.72 -48.55
N ILE A 17 -36.24 -48.64 -49.55
CA ILE A 17 -34.85 -48.17 -49.41
C ILE A 17 -34.82 -46.69 -49.09
N VAL A 18 -35.62 -45.85 -49.74
CA VAL A 18 -35.73 -44.43 -49.50
C VAL A 18 -36.25 -44.13 -48.05
N ILE A 19 -37.31 -44.85 -47.63
CA ILE A 19 -37.85 -44.73 -46.28
C ILE A 19 -36.84 -45.18 -45.23
N ALA A 20 -36.15 -46.31 -45.45
CA ALA A 20 -35.10 -46.77 -44.54
C ALA A 20 -33.93 -45.76 -44.42
N LEU A 21 -33.51 -45.16 -45.54
CA LEU A 21 -32.50 -44.08 -45.56
C LEU A 21 -33.01 -42.87 -44.86
N ALA A 22 -34.24 -42.40 -45.05
CA ALA A 22 -34.84 -41.31 -44.38
C ALA A 22 -34.92 -41.51 -42.83
N CYS A 23 -35.38 -42.70 -42.41
CA CYS A 23 -35.38 -43.08 -40.99
C CYS A 23 -33.98 -43.16 -40.42
N ALA A 24 -33.00 -43.64 -41.11
CA ALA A 24 -31.60 -43.69 -40.69
C ALA A 24 -31.04 -42.25 -40.51
N VAL A 25 -31.35 -41.32 -41.42
CA VAL A 25 -30.96 -39.91 -41.30
C VAL A 25 -31.61 -39.25 -40.10
N ILE A 26 -32.90 -39.50 -39.85
CA ILE A 26 -33.62 -38.96 -38.68
C ILE A 26 -33.02 -39.53 -37.39
N VAL A 27 -32.76 -40.82 -37.31
CA VAL A 27 -32.14 -41.46 -36.15
C VAL A 27 -30.73 -40.92 -35.90
N CYS A 28 -29.96 -40.73 -36.96
CA CYS A 28 -28.62 -40.12 -36.85
C CYS A 28 -28.72 -38.66 -36.38
N ASP A 29 -29.64 -37.84 -36.90
CA ASP A 29 -29.84 -36.45 -36.47
C ASP A 29 -30.26 -36.36 -34.99
N LEU A 30 -31.21 -37.22 -34.58
CA LEU A 30 -31.61 -37.31 -33.18
C LEU A 30 -30.44 -37.76 -32.26
N GLY A 31 -29.64 -38.74 -32.74
CA GLY A 31 -28.45 -39.19 -32.02
C GLY A 31 -27.42 -38.09 -31.86
N ILE A 32 -27.20 -37.26 -32.88
CA ILE A 32 -26.28 -36.08 -32.81
C ILE A 32 -26.81 -35.07 -31.81
N ARG A 33 -28.12 -34.81 -31.75
CA ARG A 33 -28.73 -33.89 -30.81
C ARG A 33 -28.56 -34.30 -29.34
N CYS A 34 -28.39 -35.56 -29.06
CA CYS A 34 -28.13 -36.08 -27.71
C CYS A 34 -26.66 -35.93 -27.26
N VAL A 35 -25.74 -35.58 -28.16
CA VAL A 35 -24.32 -35.39 -27.81
C VAL A 35 -24.14 -34.13 -26.99
N PRO A 36 -23.54 -34.22 -25.78
CA PRO A 36 -23.37 -33.05 -24.95
C PRO A 36 -22.32 -32.10 -25.53
N ILE A 37 -22.65 -30.80 -25.57
CA ILE A 37 -21.69 -29.74 -25.89
C ILE A 37 -20.70 -29.59 -24.72
N PRO A 38 -19.39 -29.51 -24.99
CA PRO A 38 -18.39 -29.34 -23.94
C PRO A 38 -18.72 -28.14 -23.04
N ARG A 39 -18.75 -28.35 -21.73
CA ARG A 39 -19.07 -27.28 -20.72
C ARG A 39 -18.16 -26.06 -20.86
N ALA A 40 -16.92 -26.24 -21.30
CA ALA A 40 -15.96 -25.16 -21.53
C ALA A 40 -16.39 -24.18 -22.65
N LEU A 41 -17.25 -24.61 -23.59
CA LEU A 41 -17.81 -23.76 -24.64
C LEU A 41 -19.01 -22.94 -24.13
N LEU A 42 -19.75 -23.49 -23.17
CA LEU A 42 -20.92 -22.82 -22.57
C LEU A 42 -20.54 -21.76 -21.56
N ARG A 43 -19.27 -21.66 -21.17
CA ARG A 43 -18.73 -20.63 -20.30
C ARG A 43 -18.04 -19.57 -21.12
N PRO A 44 -18.15 -18.26 -20.73
CA PRO A 44 -17.35 -17.24 -21.38
C PRO A 44 -15.86 -17.56 -21.25
N PRO A 45 -15.01 -17.11 -22.18
CA PRO A 45 -13.57 -17.26 -22.08
C PRO A 45 -13.09 -16.54 -20.80
N ILE A 46 -12.10 -17.15 -20.13
CA ILE A 46 -11.49 -16.53 -18.96
C ILE A 46 -10.65 -15.37 -19.47
N GLN A 47 -10.87 -14.18 -18.87
CA GLN A 47 -10.23 -12.94 -19.30
C GLN A 47 -9.12 -12.53 -18.33
N SER A 48 -8.03 -11.99 -18.87
CA SER A 48 -7.00 -11.30 -18.10
C SER A 48 -7.52 -9.97 -17.60
N ILE A 49 -7.05 -9.57 -16.42
CA ILE A 49 -7.33 -8.25 -15.86
C ILE A 49 -6.18 -7.33 -16.22
N ALA A 50 -6.47 -6.26 -16.92
CA ALA A 50 -5.53 -5.17 -17.17
C ALA A 50 -5.67 -4.13 -16.05
N LEU A 51 -4.57 -3.85 -15.34
CA LEU A 51 -4.52 -2.73 -14.40
C LEU A 51 -3.94 -1.52 -15.11
N THR A 52 -4.64 -0.39 -14.98
CA THR A 52 -4.21 0.90 -15.51
C THR A 52 -4.05 1.92 -14.40
N ASP A 53 -3.26 2.95 -14.65
CA ASP A 53 -3.19 4.12 -13.79
C ASP A 53 -4.49 4.96 -13.89
N ARG A 54 -4.54 6.07 -13.16
CA ARG A 54 -5.70 6.97 -13.16
C ARG A 54 -6.03 7.59 -14.53
N ASN A 55 -5.05 7.62 -15.45
CA ASN A 55 -5.14 8.22 -16.79
C ASN A 55 -5.30 7.14 -17.89
N GLY A 56 -5.40 5.85 -17.53
CA GLY A 56 -5.49 4.74 -18.48
C GLY A 56 -4.13 4.21 -18.96
N ILE A 57 -3.01 4.64 -18.37
CA ILE A 57 -1.69 4.11 -18.72
C ILE A 57 -1.58 2.67 -18.21
N PRO A 58 -1.29 1.67 -19.08
CA PRO A 58 -1.17 0.28 -18.66
C PRO A 58 -0.03 0.04 -17.68
N LEU A 59 -0.33 -0.55 -16.52
CA LEU A 59 0.62 -0.92 -15.48
C LEU A 59 1.01 -2.39 -15.57
N ARG A 60 0.04 -3.27 -15.56
CA ARG A 60 0.22 -4.73 -15.61
C ARG A 60 -1.03 -5.42 -16.14
N GLU A 61 -0.80 -6.50 -16.87
CA GLU A 61 -1.82 -7.48 -17.18
C GLU A 61 -1.61 -8.73 -16.34
N THR A 62 -2.68 -9.27 -15.76
CA THR A 62 -2.62 -10.47 -14.92
C THR A 62 -2.81 -11.74 -15.76
N ARG A 63 -2.16 -12.82 -15.38
CA ARG A 63 -2.42 -14.15 -15.95
C ARG A 63 -3.64 -14.79 -15.31
N VAL A 64 -4.47 -15.40 -16.12
CA VAL A 64 -5.52 -16.28 -15.63
C VAL A 64 -5.25 -17.69 -16.15
N ALA A 65 -5.23 -18.68 -15.25
CA ALA A 65 -4.77 -20.04 -15.57
C ALA A 65 -3.40 -20.06 -16.31
N GLU A 66 -2.46 -19.22 -15.84
CA GLU A 66 -1.10 -19.01 -16.38
C GLU A 66 -1.04 -18.44 -17.81
N ARG A 67 -2.13 -17.92 -18.35
CA ARG A 67 -2.21 -17.40 -19.72
C ARG A 67 -2.87 -16.03 -19.76
N PHE A 68 -2.64 -15.30 -20.85
CA PHE A 68 -3.24 -14.00 -21.13
C PHE A 68 -4.35 -14.16 -22.16
N SER A 69 -5.49 -13.55 -21.95
CA SER A 69 -6.66 -13.65 -22.81
C SER A 69 -7.53 -12.40 -22.70
N HIS A 70 -7.90 -11.84 -23.85
CA HIS A 70 -8.87 -10.76 -23.97
C HIS A 70 -10.04 -11.26 -24.83
N GLU A 71 -11.25 -10.96 -24.44
CA GLU A 71 -12.43 -11.23 -25.24
C GLU A 71 -12.48 -10.28 -26.42
N LEU A 72 -12.87 -10.81 -27.58
CA LEU A 72 -12.97 -10.09 -28.83
C LEU A 72 -14.35 -10.40 -29.43
N ALA A 73 -15.12 -9.38 -29.71
CA ALA A 73 -16.36 -9.51 -30.47
C ALA A 73 -16.04 -9.63 -31.96
N LEU A 74 -16.87 -10.37 -32.71
CA LEU A 74 -16.59 -10.62 -34.14
C LEU A 74 -16.66 -9.31 -34.97
N GLU A 75 -17.48 -8.39 -34.54
CA GLU A 75 -17.67 -7.07 -35.15
C GLU A 75 -16.40 -6.22 -35.09
N GLU A 76 -15.51 -6.50 -34.13
CA GLU A 76 -14.22 -5.83 -33.98
C GLU A 76 -13.12 -6.44 -34.87
N VAL A 77 -13.42 -7.58 -35.55
CA VAL A 77 -12.46 -8.29 -36.39
C VAL A 77 -12.63 -7.86 -37.84
N PRO A 78 -11.68 -7.14 -38.43
CA PRO A 78 -11.80 -6.70 -39.81
C PRO A 78 -11.76 -7.88 -40.80
N PRO A 79 -12.43 -7.74 -41.97
CA PRO A 79 -12.50 -8.82 -42.98
C PRO A 79 -11.14 -9.39 -43.40
N PRO A 80 -10.06 -8.64 -43.55
CA PRO A 80 -8.73 -9.18 -43.86
C PRO A 80 -8.23 -10.21 -42.86
N VAL A 81 -8.49 -10.00 -41.57
CA VAL A 81 -8.08 -10.91 -40.49
C VAL A 81 -8.90 -12.21 -40.55
N ILE A 82 -10.22 -12.10 -40.74
CA ILE A 82 -11.10 -13.26 -40.94
C ILE A 82 -10.61 -14.07 -42.14
N ASN A 83 -10.36 -13.42 -43.26
CA ASN A 83 -9.88 -14.06 -44.50
C ASN A 83 -8.54 -14.76 -44.28
N ALA A 84 -7.60 -14.16 -43.55
CA ALA A 84 -6.32 -14.81 -43.24
C ALA A 84 -6.50 -16.08 -42.40
N VAL A 85 -7.38 -16.06 -41.40
CA VAL A 85 -7.69 -17.22 -40.57
C VAL A 85 -8.37 -18.33 -41.40
N LEU A 86 -9.34 -17.98 -42.24
CA LEU A 86 -10.03 -18.94 -43.11
C LEU A 86 -9.06 -19.55 -44.14
N ALA A 87 -8.20 -18.75 -44.76
CA ALA A 87 -7.18 -19.22 -45.69
C ALA A 87 -6.15 -20.13 -45.02
N ALA A 88 -5.79 -19.85 -43.79
CA ALA A 88 -4.83 -20.65 -43.02
C ALA A 88 -5.40 -22.01 -42.60
N GLU A 89 -6.66 -22.06 -42.15
CA GLU A 89 -7.22 -23.18 -41.40
C GLU A 89 -8.40 -23.89 -42.10
N ASP A 90 -9.36 -23.14 -42.69
CA ASP A 90 -10.61 -23.72 -43.23
C ASP A 90 -11.26 -22.81 -44.27
N LYS A 91 -10.78 -22.88 -45.52
CA LYS A 91 -11.25 -21.99 -46.60
C LYS A 91 -12.74 -22.11 -46.96
N ARG A 92 -13.38 -23.20 -46.56
CA ARG A 92 -14.81 -23.48 -46.85
C ARG A 92 -15.67 -23.45 -45.61
N PHE A 93 -15.22 -22.83 -44.55
CA PHE A 93 -15.89 -22.78 -43.26
C PHE A 93 -17.38 -22.45 -43.37
N PHE A 94 -17.74 -21.44 -44.17
CA PHE A 94 -19.14 -21.02 -44.34
C PHE A 94 -19.98 -21.94 -45.22
N SER A 95 -19.37 -22.94 -45.92
CA SER A 95 -20.05 -23.79 -46.91
C SER A 95 -20.27 -25.23 -46.43
N HIS A 96 -19.81 -25.64 -45.26
CA HIS A 96 -20.01 -26.95 -44.71
C HIS A 96 -20.66 -26.87 -43.30
N HIS A 97 -21.17 -27.99 -42.79
CA HIS A 97 -21.81 -28.12 -41.48
C HIS A 97 -20.95 -28.98 -40.54
N GLY A 98 -19.87 -28.40 -39.99
CA GLY A 98 -19.00 -29.03 -38.99
C GLY A 98 -17.91 -29.90 -39.55
N ILE A 99 -18.16 -30.63 -40.65
CA ILE A 99 -17.19 -31.46 -41.33
C ILE A 99 -17.12 -31.07 -42.80
N ASP A 100 -15.91 -30.82 -43.30
CA ASP A 100 -15.64 -30.67 -44.72
C ASP A 100 -15.39 -32.04 -45.37
N TRP A 101 -16.46 -32.64 -45.89
CA TRP A 101 -16.40 -33.98 -46.50
C TRP A 101 -15.50 -34.02 -47.73
N LEU A 102 -15.44 -32.94 -48.53
CA LEU A 102 -14.56 -32.86 -49.69
C LEU A 102 -13.09 -32.74 -49.32
N ALA A 103 -12.77 -32.00 -48.26
CA ALA A 103 -11.39 -31.92 -47.73
C ALA A 103 -11.00 -33.25 -47.06
N THR A 104 -11.93 -33.90 -46.34
CA THR A 104 -11.70 -35.19 -45.70
C THR A 104 -11.45 -36.27 -46.77
N GLY A 105 -12.24 -36.31 -47.84
CA GLY A 105 -12.05 -37.26 -48.97
C GLY A 105 -10.69 -37.06 -49.65
N ARG A 106 -10.31 -35.82 -49.96
CA ARG A 106 -8.99 -35.50 -50.53
C ARG A 106 -7.82 -35.90 -49.62
N ALA A 107 -7.95 -35.66 -48.30
CA ALA A 107 -6.93 -36.04 -47.34
C ALA A 107 -6.77 -37.57 -47.21
N LEU A 108 -7.88 -38.32 -47.34
CA LEU A 108 -7.89 -39.77 -47.28
C LEU A 108 -7.19 -40.36 -48.53
N ILE A 109 -7.51 -39.87 -49.73
CA ILE A 109 -6.86 -40.25 -50.99
C ILE A 109 -5.36 -39.92 -50.92
N ALA A 110 -4.98 -38.72 -50.50
CA ALA A 110 -3.57 -38.33 -50.36
C ALA A 110 -2.83 -39.18 -49.31
N GLY A 111 -3.51 -39.59 -48.21
CA GLY A 111 -2.94 -40.46 -47.19
C GLY A 111 -2.63 -41.87 -47.75
N VAL A 112 -3.53 -42.42 -48.57
CA VAL A 112 -3.36 -43.73 -49.23
C VAL A 112 -2.24 -43.68 -50.27
N THR A 113 -2.17 -42.60 -51.07
CA THR A 113 -1.17 -42.49 -52.15
C THR A 113 0.25 -42.22 -51.65
N HIS A 114 0.42 -41.53 -50.51
CA HIS A 114 1.74 -41.16 -49.98
C HIS A 114 2.18 -41.96 -48.75
N GLY A 115 1.38 -42.92 -48.29
CA GLY A 115 1.67 -43.76 -47.11
C GLY A 115 1.81 -43.01 -45.79
N ARG A 116 1.43 -41.71 -45.76
CA ARG A 116 1.47 -40.83 -44.57
C ARG A 116 0.36 -39.79 -44.63
N ILE A 117 -0.09 -39.33 -43.44
CA ILE A 117 -1.08 -38.27 -43.36
C ILE A 117 -0.43 -36.96 -43.84
N VAL A 118 -0.75 -36.53 -45.06
CA VAL A 118 -0.12 -35.36 -45.73
C VAL A 118 -0.89 -34.05 -45.51
N SER A 119 -2.19 -34.11 -45.20
CA SER A 119 -3.06 -32.93 -45.16
C SER A 119 -3.89 -32.87 -43.88
N GLY A 120 -4.05 -31.66 -43.30
CA GLY A 120 -5.02 -31.36 -42.26
C GLY A 120 -6.41 -31.17 -42.89
N ALA A 121 -7.34 -32.10 -42.65
CA ALA A 121 -8.74 -32.02 -43.07
C ALA A 121 -9.66 -31.56 -41.90
N SER A 122 -9.10 -31.09 -40.79
CA SER A 122 -9.90 -30.68 -39.64
C SER A 122 -10.43 -29.25 -39.84
N THR A 123 -11.74 -29.08 -39.68
CA THR A 123 -12.45 -27.82 -39.77
C THR A 123 -12.20 -26.94 -38.54
N ILE A 124 -12.49 -25.65 -38.61
CA ILE A 124 -12.48 -24.69 -37.47
C ILE A 124 -13.37 -25.24 -36.35
N THR A 125 -14.57 -25.75 -36.66
CA THR A 125 -15.50 -26.32 -35.68
C THR A 125 -14.90 -27.53 -34.95
N GLN A 126 -14.25 -28.45 -35.67
CA GLN A 126 -13.55 -29.58 -35.06
C GLN A 126 -12.38 -29.15 -34.19
N GLN A 127 -11.62 -28.11 -34.62
CA GLN A 127 -10.53 -27.58 -33.84
C GLN A 127 -11.04 -26.91 -32.55
N LEU A 128 -12.14 -26.13 -32.61
CA LEU A 128 -12.78 -25.53 -31.44
C LEU A 128 -13.20 -26.61 -30.42
N VAL A 129 -13.86 -27.68 -30.87
CA VAL A 129 -14.24 -28.82 -30.01
C VAL A 129 -13.00 -29.45 -29.36
N LYS A 130 -11.94 -29.67 -30.12
CA LYS A 130 -10.68 -30.26 -29.64
C LYS A 130 -10.01 -29.40 -28.58
N ILE A 131 -9.91 -28.07 -28.78
CA ILE A 131 -9.34 -27.13 -27.83
C ILE A 131 -10.12 -27.15 -26.50
N SER A 132 -11.46 -27.24 -26.60
CA SER A 132 -12.37 -27.16 -25.47
C SER A 132 -12.48 -28.44 -24.65
N ALA A 133 -12.32 -29.63 -25.31
CA ALA A 133 -12.50 -30.93 -24.67
C ALA A 133 -11.19 -31.59 -24.19
N ARG A 134 -10.01 -31.10 -24.60
CA ARG A 134 -8.67 -31.64 -24.24
C ARG A 134 -8.55 -33.15 -24.26
N ARG A 135 -9.05 -33.79 -25.33
CA ARG A 135 -9.05 -35.26 -25.47
C ARG A 135 -7.70 -35.81 -25.97
N PRO A 136 -7.33 -37.06 -25.62
CA PRO A 136 -6.12 -37.69 -26.13
C PRO A 136 -6.19 -37.88 -27.67
N ARG A 137 -5.04 -37.99 -28.35
CA ARG A 137 -4.94 -38.12 -29.81
C ARG A 137 -5.20 -39.56 -30.23
N THR A 138 -6.46 -40.00 -30.23
CA THR A 138 -6.90 -41.33 -30.67
C THR A 138 -7.93 -41.23 -31.80
N TRP A 139 -8.14 -42.30 -32.54
CA TRP A 139 -9.19 -42.38 -33.59
C TRP A 139 -10.60 -42.18 -33.00
N CYS A 140 -10.86 -42.78 -31.83
CA CYS A 140 -12.13 -42.58 -31.11
C CYS A 140 -12.36 -41.12 -30.72
N ALA A 141 -11.32 -40.45 -30.23
CA ALA A 141 -11.41 -39.01 -29.91
C ALA A 141 -11.71 -38.19 -31.17
N LYS A 142 -11.10 -38.52 -32.31
CA LYS A 142 -11.37 -37.84 -33.58
C LYS A 142 -12.80 -38.03 -34.08
N LEU A 143 -13.36 -39.25 -33.93
CA LEU A 143 -14.77 -39.51 -34.24
C LEU A 143 -15.70 -38.68 -33.33
N ILE A 144 -15.44 -38.69 -32.04
CA ILE A 144 -16.22 -37.87 -31.07
C ILE A 144 -16.10 -36.39 -31.38
N GLU A 145 -14.92 -35.88 -31.73
CA GLU A 145 -14.71 -34.48 -32.17
C GLU A 145 -15.61 -34.15 -33.36
N SER A 146 -15.66 -35.07 -34.37
CA SER A 146 -16.46 -34.88 -35.56
C SER A 146 -17.96 -34.85 -35.28
N VAL A 147 -18.46 -35.79 -34.49
CA VAL A 147 -19.89 -35.84 -34.09
C VAL A 147 -20.23 -34.61 -33.21
N THR A 148 -19.34 -34.20 -32.29
CA THR A 148 -19.55 -33.01 -31.47
C THR A 148 -19.52 -31.72 -32.31
N ALA A 149 -18.71 -31.67 -33.39
CA ALA A 149 -18.69 -30.55 -34.33
C ALA A 149 -20.01 -30.43 -35.11
N LEU A 150 -20.58 -31.55 -35.57
CA LEU A 150 -21.92 -31.57 -36.19
C LEU A 150 -22.97 -31.06 -35.19
N ARG A 151 -22.93 -31.53 -33.94
CA ARG A 151 -23.85 -31.09 -32.88
C ARG A 151 -23.73 -29.59 -32.60
N LEU A 152 -22.49 -29.05 -32.56
CA LEU A 152 -22.25 -27.65 -32.31
C LEU A 152 -22.86 -26.78 -33.41
N GLU A 153 -22.70 -27.15 -34.68
CA GLU A 153 -23.26 -26.42 -35.83
C GLU A 153 -24.79 -26.51 -35.95
N GLN A 154 -25.42 -27.51 -35.29
CA GLN A 154 -26.88 -27.50 -35.13
C GLN A 154 -27.38 -26.49 -34.10
N SER A 155 -26.50 -25.98 -33.20
CA SER A 155 -26.89 -25.16 -32.08
C SER A 155 -26.34 -23.73 -32.14
N TRP A 156 -25.21 -23.56 -32.81
CA TRP A 156 -24.49 -22.28 -32.90
C TRP A 156 -24.39 -21.83 -34.35
N SER A 157 -24.46 -20.52 -34.57
CA SER A 157 -24.19 -19.93 -35.90
C SER A 157 -22.70 -20.02 -36.24
N LYS A 158 -22.37 -19.83 -37.51
CA LYS A 158 -20.99 -19.76 -37.99
C LYS A 158 -20.19 -18.65 -37.31
N GLU A 159 -20.84 -17.49 -37.09
CA GLU A 159 -20.28 -16.31 -36.43
C GLU A 159 -19.97 -16.64 -34.96
N GLN A 160 -20.88 -17.30 -34.24
CA GLN A 160 -20.66 -17.74 -32.86
C GLN A 160 -19.50 -18.73 -32.74
N ILE A 161 -19.39 -19.66 -33.68
CA ILE A 161 -18.30 -20.66 -33.74
C ILE A 161 -16.97 -19.96 -34.02
N LEU A 162 -16.93 -19.02 -34.98
CA LEU A 162 -15.73 -18.27 -35.33
C LEU A 162 -15.27 -17.41 -34.19
N THR A 163 -16.19 -16.68 -33.54
CA THR A 163 -15.90 -15.84 -32.33
C THR A 163 -15.29 -16.70 -31.23
N ALA A 164 -15.94 -17.84 -30.92
CA ALA A 164 -15.45 -18.74 -29.88
C ALA A 164 -14.07 -19.32 -30.21
N TYR A 165 -13.80 -19.58 -31.49
CA TYR A 165 -12.53 -20.09 -31.99
C TYR A 165 -11.43 -19.04 -31.83
N LEU A 166 -11.64 -17.81 -32.34
CA LEU A 166 -10.67 -16.70 -32.28
C LEU A 166 -10.30 -16.35 -30.84
N ASN A 167 -11.24 -16.46 -29.91
CA ASN A 167 -11.02 -16.19 -28.48
C ASN A 167 -10.33 -17.33 -27.71
N ARG A 168 -10.16 -18.53 -28.30
CA ARG A 168 -9.61 -19.70 -27.60
C ARG A 168 -8.35 -20.30 -28.25
N LEU A 169 -7.93 -19.76 -29.38
CA LEU A 169 -6.69 -20.17 -30.05
C LEU A 169 -5.45 -19.84 -29.23
N ASP A 170 -4.49 -20.76 -29.23
CA ASP A 170 -3.16 -20.55 -28.65
C ASP A 170 -2.22 -19.95 -29.73
N PHE A 171 -1.81 -18.71 -29.55
CA PHE A 171 -0.88 -18.01 -30.45
C PHE A 171 0.59 -18.08 -29.98
N GLY A 172 0.87 -18.83 -28.93
CA GLY A 172 2.21 -18.93 -28.33
C GLY A 172 2.50 -17.82 -27.33
N ASN A 173 3.65 -17.94 -26.66
CA ASN A 173 4.10 -16.98 -25.63
C ASN A 173 3.02 -16.68 -24.56
N LEU A 174 2.23 -17.71 -24.21
CA LEU A 174 1.12 -17.66 -23.23
C LEU A 174 -0.11 -16.86 -23.70
N ASN A 175 -0.21 -16.46 -24.97
CA ASN A 175 -1.35 -15.72 -25.49
C ASN A 175 -2.46 -16.64 -25.98
N ILE A 176 -3.63 -16.52 -25.40
CA ILE A 176 -4.87 -17.18 -25.82
C ILE A 176 -5.81 -16.11 -26.38
N GLY A 177 -6.30 -16.34 -27.58
CA GLY A 177 -7.15 -15.42 -28.32
C GLY A 177 -6.37 -14.41 -29.17
N LEU A 178 -7.04 -13.99 -30.24
CA LEU A 178 -6.48 -13.13 -31.26
C LEU A 178 -6.14 -11.73 -30.73
N SER A 179 -6.99 -11.18 -29.86
CA SER A 179 -6.78 -9.85 -29.26
C SER A 179 -5.51 -9.80 -28.40
N ALA A 180 -5.32 -10.81 -27.53
CA ALA A 180 -4.10 -10.88 -26.71
C ALA A 180 -2.84 -11.07 -27.56
N ALA A 181 -2.95 -11.79 -28.71
CA ALA A 181 -1.84 -11.97 -29.63
C ALA A 181 -1.51 -10.67 -30.40
N ALA A 182 -2.50 -9.93 -30.87
CA ALA A 182 -2.32 -8.66 -31.58
C ALA A 182 -1.61 -7.63 -30.68
N ASP A 183 -2.04 -7.49 -29.44
CA ASP A 183 -1.37 -6.61 -28.46
C ASP A 183 0.05 -7.08 -28.15
N TYR A 184 0.24 -8.37 -27.92
CA TYR A 184 1.56 -8.89 -27.55
C TYR A 184 2.61 -8.73 -28.65
N TYR A 185 2.26 -9.10 -29.89
CA TYR A 185 3.22 -9.12 -31.00
C TYR A 185 3.38 -7.73 -31.63
N PHE A 186 2.31 -6.96 -31.75
CA PHE A 186 2.30 -5.68 -32.49
C PHE A 186 1.93 -4.47 -31.64
N GLY A 187 1.23 -4.67 -30.51
CA GLY A 187 0.75 -3.61 -29.64
C GLY A 187 -0.35 -2.77 -30.26
N LYS A 188 -1.17 -3.41 -31.07
CA LYS A 188 -2.29 -2.81 -31.78
C LYS A 188 -3.58 -3.56 -31.45
N PRO A 189 -4.75 -2.90 -31.49
CA PRO A 189 -6.02 -3.59 -31.52
C PRO A 189 -6.13 -4.40 -32.83
N VAL A 190 -6.99 -5.42 -32.83
CA VAL A 190 -7.19 -6.28 -34.01
C VAL A 190 -7.67 -5.51 -35.22
N SER A 191 -8.42 -4.42 -35.01
CA SER A 191 -8.91 -3.51 -36.05
C SER A 191 -7.81 -2.88 -36.92
N ASP A 192 -6.62 -2.71 -36.35
CA ASP A 192 -5.53 -1.94 -36.95
C ASP A 192 -4.43 -2.81 -37.57
N LEU A 193 -4.68 -4.13 -37.63
CA LEU A 193 -3.74 -5.09 -38.21
C LEU A 193 -3.67 -4.94 -39.75
N SER A 194 -2.46 -4.91 -40.29
CA SER A 194 -2.23 -5.00 -41.74
C SER A 194 -2.51 -6.41 -42.28
N ASP A 195 -2.62 -6.55 -43.59
CA ASP A 195 -2.74 -7.88 -44.22
C ASP A 195 -1.56 -8.80 -43.89
N ALA A 196 -0.37 -8.25 -43.80
CA ALA A 196 0.83 -8.98 -43.41
C ALA A 196 0.80 -9.44 -41.97
N GLU A 197 0.38 -8.56 -41.05
CA GLU A 197 0.22 -8.88 -39.63
C GLU A 197 -0.90 -9.88 -39.38
N ALA A 198 -2.03 -9.74 -40.07
CA ALA A 198 -3.16 -10.69 -40.04
C ALA A 198 -2.74 -12.09 -40.51
N ALA A 199 -2.04 -12.18 -41.65
CA ALA A 199 -1.53 -13.44 -42.18
C ALA A 199 -0.49 -14.09 -41.26
N PHE A 200 0.34 -13.25 -40.60
CA PHE A 200 1.31 -13.73 -39.61
C PHE A 200 0.60 -14.37 -38.42
N LEU A 201 -0.34 -13.66 -37.77
CA LEU A 201 -1.10 -14.19 -36.62
C LEU A 201 -1.87 -15.45 -37.02
N ALA A 202 -2.57 -15.44 -38.15
CA ALA A 202 -3.31 -16.63 -38.64
C ALA A 202 -2.41 -17.84 -38.86
N GLY A 203 -1.13 -17.65 -39.08
CA GLY A 203 -0.15 -18.72 -39.27
C GLY A 203 0.32 -19.40 -37.99
N LEU A 204 0.34 -18.72 -36.85
CA LEU A 204 0.94 -19.18 -35.59
C LEU A 204 0.26 -20.36 -34.94
N PRO A 205 -1.11 -20.49 -34.89
CA PRO A 205 -1.80 -21.53 -34.15
C PRO A 205 -1.49 -22.96 -34.62
N ARG A 206 -1.03 -23.13 -35.84
CA ARG A 206 -0.63 -24.45 -36.40
C ARG A 206 0.44 -25.12 -35.54
N ASN A 207 1.42 -24.39 -35.06
CA ASN A 207 2.47 -24.87 -34.16
C ASN A 207 3.15 -23.70 -33.41
N PRO A 208 2.51 -23.18 -32.36
CA PRO A 208 2.97 -21.96 -31.71
C PRO A 208 4.41 -21.99 -31.16
N ARG A 209 4.88 -23.21 -30.79
CA ARG A 209 6.26 -23.35 -30.27
C ARG A 209 7.30 -23.28 -31.40
N LYS A 210 7.06 -23.97 -32.54
CA LYS A 210 8.01 -23.97 -33.67
C LYS A 210 7.95 -22.67 -34.49
N LEU A 211 6.83 -21.97 -34.46
CA LEU A 211 6.59 -20.72 -35.19
C LEU A 211 6.73 -19.51 -34.30
N ASN A 212 7.34 -19.64 -33.11
CA ASN A 212 7.60 -18.52 -32.23
C ASN A 212 8.57 -17.54 -32.91
N PRO A 213 8.16 -16.30 -33.25
CA PRO A 213 8.98 -15.38 -34.02
C PRO A 213 10.23 -14.90 -33.25
N HIS A 214 10.21 -14.91 -31.93
CA HIS A 214 11.36 -14.55 -31.11
C HIS A 214 12.44 -15.62 -31.05
N ALA A 215 12.06 -16.90 -31.32
CA ALA A 215 13.00 -18.03 -31.35
C ALA A 215 13.31 -18.49 -32.76
N SER A 216 12.39 -18.33 -33.71
CA SER A 216 12.50 -18.85 -35.08
C SER A 216 11.84 -17.88 -36.09
N PRO A 217 12.38 -16.68 -36.29
CA PRO A 217 11.76 -15.63 -37.11
C PRO A 217 11.56 -16.07 -38.57
N GLU A 218 12.52 -16.78 -39.16
CA GLU A 218 12.41 -17.31 -40.54
C GLU A 218 11.27 -18.33 -40.70
N SER A 219 11.05 -19.16 -39.71
CA SER A 219 9.99 -20.17 -39.76
C SER A 219 8.59 -19.53 -39.69
N ALA A 220 8.48 -18.49 -38.84
CA ALA A 220 7.28 -17.67 -38.72
C ALA A 220 7.02 -16.90 -40.05
N ARG A 221 8.05 -16.29 -40.63
CA ARG A 221 7.95 -15.59 -41.93
C ARG A 221 7.55 -16.51 -43.07
N ARG A 222 8.17 -17.68 -43.22
CA ARG A 222 7.77 -18.68 -44.24
C ARG A 222 6.30 -19.10 -44.10
N ARG A 223 5.84 -19.26 -42.86
CA ARG A 223 4.43 -19.57 -42.59
C ARG A 223 3.49 -18.43 -42.96
N GLN A 224 3.83 -17.22 -42.66
CA GLN A 224 3.11 -15.99 -43.05
C GLN A 224 2.95 -15.94 -44.58
N LEU A 225 4.05 -16.07 -45.31
CA LEU A 225 4.03 -16.10 -46.80
C LEU A 225 3.10 -17.20 -47.34
N THR A 226 3.12 -18.40 -46.75
CA THR A 226 2.20 -19.47 -47.10
C THR A 226 0.72 -19.09 -46.91
N VAL A 227 0.41 -18.30 -45.86
CA VAL A 227 -0.95 -17.79 -45.61
C VAL A 227 -1.32 -16.76 -46.66
N LEU A 228 -0.45 -15.77 -46.94
CA LEU A 228 -0.66 -14.76 -47.98
C LEU A 228 -0.89 -15.39 -49.38
N GLU A 229 -0.10 -16.39 -49.76
CA GLU A 229 -0.27 -17.16 -51.00
C GLU A 229 -1.63 -17.80 -51.05
N ARG A 230 -2.12 -18.41 -49.95
CA ARG A 230 -3.46 -19.01 -49.87
C ARG A 230 -4.56 -17.94 -49.96
N MET A 231 -4.41 -16.78 -49.32
CA MET A 231 -5.37 -15.70 -49.45
C MET A 231 -5.48 -15.22 -50.91
N ARG A 232 -4.36 -15.07 -51.60
CA ARG A 232 -4.33 -14.74 -53.04
C ARG A 232 -5.01 -15.84 -53.87
N ALA A 233 -4.66 -17.10 -53.67
CA ALA A 233 -5.25 -18.25 -54.37
C ALA A 233 -6.75 -18.44 -54.12
N ASN A 234 -7.28 -17.92 -53.01
CA ASN A 234 -8.69 -17.90 -52.65
C ASN A 234 -9.42 -16.62 -53.08
N HIS A 235 -8.76 -15.69 -53.82
CA HIS A 235 -9.28 -14.39 -54.24
C HIS A 235 -9.71 -13.50 -53.06
N GLN A 236 -9.10 -13.69 -51.91
CA GLN A 236 -9.34 -12.89 -50.69
C GLN A 236 -8.37 -11.70 -50.57
N LEU A 237 -7.33 -11.68 -51.39
CA LEU A 237 -6.32 -10.62 -51.45
C LEU A 237 -6.01 -10.37 -52.98
N ASP A 238 -6.15 -9.13 -53.42
CA ASP A 238 -5.79 -8.74 -54.76
C ASP A 238 -4.26 -8.74 -54.96
N PRO A 239 -3.77 -8.77 -56.22
CA PRO A 239 -2.32 -8.81 -56.49
C PRO A 239 -1.55 -7.65 -55.88
N THR A 240 -2.07 -6.42 -55.92
CA THR A 240 -1.39 -5.22 -55.37
C THR A 240 -1.25 -5.31 -53.86
N ARG A 241 -2.35 -5.64 -53.15
CA ARG A 241 -2.30 -5.83 -51.68
C ARG A 241 -1.41 -7.01 -51.28
N PHE A 242 -1.39 -8.08 -52.10
CA PHE A 242 -0.48 -9.19 -51.87
C PHE A 242 0.99 -8.77 -51.94
N ASP A 243 1.38 -8.01 -52.99
CA ASP A 243 2.76 -7.53 -53.13
C ASP A 243 3.17 -6.60 -52.00
N HIS A 244 2.26 -5.71 -51.59
CA HIS A 244 2.47 -4.85 -50.41
C HIS A 244 2.66 -5.68 -49.11
N ALA A 245 1.79 -6.65 -48.88
CA ALA A 245 1.88 -7.51 -47.68
C ALA A 245 3.13 -8.41 -47.64
N VAL A 246 3.61 -8.84 -48.83
CA VAL A 246 4.88 -9.56 -48.96
C VAL A 246 6.08 -8.66 -48.70
N ALA A 247 6.03 -7.43 -49.14
CA ALA A 247 7.13 -6.46 -48.96
C ALA A 247 7.19 -5.89 -47.53
N GLU A 248 6.08 -5.94 -46.78
CA GLU A 248 5.99 -5.37 -45.44
C GLU A 248 6.92 -6.08 -44.44
N THR A 249 7.71 -5.28 -43.74
CA THR A 249 8.55 -5.75 -42.62
C THR A 249 7.77 -5.63 -41.32
N LEU A 250 7.55 -6.77 -40.65
CA LEU A 250 6.78 -6.79 -39.41
C LEU A 250 7.56 -6.14 -38.23
N ALA A 251 6.98 -5.16 -37.61
CA ALA A 251 7.51 -4.50 -36.41
C ALA A 251 7.09 -5.26 -35.16
N LEU A 252 7.74 -6.39 -34.88
CA LEU A 252 7.45 -7.19 -33.69
C LEU A 252 7.95 -6.50 -32.44
N ARG A 253 7.12 -6.46 -31.40
CA ARG A 253 7.53 -5.98 -30.07
C ARG A 253 8.50 -6.93 -29.40
N PRO A 254 9.41 -6.43 -28.56
CA PRO A 254 10.26 -7.25 -27.71
C PRO A 254 9.40 -8.18 -26.81
N PRO A 255 9.89 -9.38 -26.46
CA PRO A 255 9.13 -10.37 -25.68
C PRO A 255 8.98 -10.01 -24.20
N GLN A 256 8.97 -8.73 -23.86
CA GLN A 256 8.85 -8.24 -22.49
C GLN A 256 7.45 -7.68 -22.24
N ARG A 257 6.79 -8.21 -21.22
CA ARG A 257 5.52 -7.64 -20.73
C ARG A 257 5.79 -6.51 -19.75
N ARG A 258 4.97 -5.49 -19.84
CA ARG A 258 5.05 -4.33 -18.95
C ARG A 258 4.68 -4.76 -17.52
N PHE A 259 5.53 -4.40 -16.56
CA PHE A 259 5.26 -4.51 -15.15
C PHE A 259 5.75 -3.23 -14.47
N ARG A 260 4.88 -2.24 -14.45
CA ARG A 260 5.10 -0.89 -13.93
C ARG A 260 4.54 -0.77 -12.53
N ALA A 261 5.15 0.08 -11.71
CA ALA A 261 4.77 0.30 -10.31
C ALA A 261 4.47 -1.02 -9.55
N PRO A 262 5.42 -1.98 -9.53
CA PRO A 262 5.11 -3.37 -9.18
C PRO A 262 4.62 -3.53 -7.75
N HIS A 263 5.15 -2.80 -6.76
CA HIS A 263 4.69 -2.87 -5.37
C HIS A 263 3.25 -2.38 -5.21
N PHE A 264 2.88 -1.31 -5.92
CA PHE A 264 1.51 -0.81 -5.92
C PHE A 264 0.55 -1.81 -6.58
N VAL A 265 0.95 -2.34 -7.73
CA VAL A 265 0.16 -3.34 -8.47
C VAL A 265 -0.08 -4.60 -7.63
N ASP A 266 0.96 -5.12 -6.98
CA ASP A 266 0.81 -6.31 -6.13
C ASP A 266 -0.11 -6.04 -4.93
N MET A 267 -0.09 -4.83 -4.37
CA MET A 267 -1.01 -4.41 -3.31
C MET A 267 -2.46 -4.35 -3.82
N VAL A 268 -2.69 -3.77 -5.00
CA VAL A 268 -4.03 -3.74 -5.62
C VAL A 268 -4.54 -5.15 -5.89
N LEU A 269 -3.70 -6.03 -6.44
CA LEU A 269 -4.09 -7.41 -6.72
C LEU A 269 -4.46 -8.19 -5.46
N ARG A 270 -3.73 -8.02 -4.36
CA ARG A 270 -4.08 -8.63 -3.07
C ARG A 270 -5.42 -8.10 -2.54
N ALA A 271 -5.65 -6.79 -2.66
CA ALA A 271 -6.90 -6.17 -2.27
C ALA A 271 -8.10 -6.69 -3.07
N VAL A 272 -7.93 -6.82 -4.40
CA VAL A 272 -8.99 -7.34 -5.32
C VAL A 272 -9.20 -8.85 -5.13
N ALA A 273 -8.14 -9.63 -4.86
CA ALA A 273 -8.24 -11.07 -4.62
C ALA A 273 -8.85 -11.45 -3.26
N GLY A 274 -9.14 -10.49 -2.39
CA GLY A 274 -9.72 -10.74 -1.07
C GLY A 274 -8.79 -11.49 -0.11
N ILE A 275 -7.48 -11.42 -0.31
CA ILE A 275 -6.49 -12.02 0.58
C ILE A 275 -6.54 -11.28 1.93
N ASP A 276 -6.69 -12.04 3.01
CA ASP A 276 -6.88 -11.55 4.37
C ASP A 276 -5.68 -10.76 4.90
N ASP A 277 -5.71 -9.44 4.68
CA ASP A 277 -4.91 -8.49 5.43
C ASP A 277 -5.87 -7.43 6.03
N PRO A 278 -5.94 -7.31 7.37
CA PRO A 278 -6.88 -6.40 8.04
C PRO A 278 -6.77 -4.94 7.59
N GLY A 279 -5.56 -4.48 7.23
CA GLY A 279 -5.34 -3.13 6.73
C GLY A 279 -5.83 -2.92 5.29
N LEU A 280 -5.78 -3.96 4.45
CA LEU A 280 -6.28 -3.93 3.07
C LEU A 280 -7.82 -4.05 3.02
N ARG A 281 -8.45 -4.77 3.95
CA ARG A 281 -9.91 -4.91 4.01
C ARG A 281 -10.63 -3.57 4.16
N GLN A 282 -10.08 -2.63 4.90
CA GLN A 282 -10.70 -1.30 5.10
C GLN A 282 -10.79 -0.49 3.81
N THR A 283 -9.98 -0.80 2.80
CA THR A 283 -9.90 -0.04 1.54
C THR A 283 -10.76 -0.61 0.42
N VAL A 284 -11.26 -1.86 0.55
CA VAL A 284 -11.99 -2.60 -0.50
C VAL A 284 -13.36 -3.08 0.00
N SER A 285 -13.88 -2.55 1.10
CA SER A 285 -15.00 -3.06 1.89
C SER A 285 -16.38 -3.12 1.21
N ASN A 286 -16.48 -3.07 -0.12
CA ASN A 286 -17.72 -3.31 -0.86
C ASN A 286 -17.68 -4.46 -1.87
N THR A 287 -16.59 -5.24 -1.91
CA THR A 287 -16.62 -6.52 -2.60
C THR A 287 -16.92 -7.60 -1.58
N GLN A 288 -18.10 -8.22 -1.64
CA GLN A 288 -18.41 -9.40 -0.83
C GLN A 288 -17.32 -10.46 -1.03
N PRO A 289 -16.88 -11.17 0.03
CA PRO A 289 -16.00 -12.34 -0.10
C PRO A 289 -16.68 -13.33 -1.05
N GLY A 290 -16.07 -13.58 -2.21
CA GLY A 290 -16.65 -14.45 -3.23
C GLY A 290 -17.38 -13.72 -4.37
N SER A 291 -17.44 -12.39 -4.41
CA SER A 291 -17.89 -11.70 -5.60
C SER A 291 -16.83 -11.91 -6.69
N SER A 292 -17.24 -12.60 -7.76
CA SER A 292 -16.49 -12.68 -9.00
C SER A 292 -15.96 -11.30 -9.38
N ILE A 293 -14.67 -11.25 -9.75
CA ILE A 293 -14.05 -10.09 -10.41
C ILE A 293 -15.08 -9.50 -11.38
N PRO A 294 -15.33 -8.17 -11.36
CA PRO A 294 -16.29 -7.57 -12.28
C PRO A 294 -16.00 -8.02 -13.71
N ALA A 295 -17.03 -8.15 -14.51
CA ALA A 295 -16.92 -8.52 -15.92
C ALA A 295 -16.09 -7.51 -16.76
N THR A 296 -15.55 -6.47 -16.13
CA THR A 296 -14.67 -5.49 -16.74
C THR A 296 -13.24 -6.01 -16.75
N THR A 297 -12.67 -6.17 -17.93
CA THR A 297 -11.29 -6.60 -18.16
C THR A 297 -10.26 -5.54 -17.73
N GLU A 298 -10.68 -4.30 -17.48
CA GLU A 298 -9.83 -3.18 -17.06
C GLU A 298 -10.19 -2.72 -15.65
N VAL A 299 -9.18 -2.68 -14.77
CA VAL A 299 -9.26 -2.11 -13.43
C VAL A 299 -8.43 -0.85 -13.39
N ARG A 300 -9.11 0.30 -13.43
CA ARG A 300 -8.48 1.60 -13.26
C ARG A 300 -8.13 1.81 -11.79
N THR A 301 -6.89 2.24 -11.52
CA THR A 301 -6.39 2.49 -10.17
C THR A 301 -6.29 4.00 -9.88
N THR A 302 -5.90 4.36 -8.65
CA THR A 302 -5.66 5.75 -8.27
C THR A 302 -4.25 6.23 -8.60
N LEU A 303 -3.34 5.33 -8.95
CA LEU A 303 -1.94 5.66 -9.22
C LEU A 303 -1.83 6.72 -10.34
N ASP A 304 -0.88 7.62 -10.19
CA ASP A 304 -0.40 8.52 -11.23
C ASP A 304 0.97 8.00 -11.67
N PHE A 305 1.03 7.29 -12.79
CA PHE A 305 2.24 6.57 -13.18
C PHE A 305 3.44 7.50 -13.43
N PRO A 306 3.31 8.65 -14.12
CA PRO A 306 4.42 9.60 -14.27
C PRO A 306 4.97 10.12 -12.94
N LEU A 307 4.09 10.40 -11.97
CA LEU A 307 4.51 10.78 -10.62
C LEU A 307 5.25 9.63 -9.93
N ASN A 308 4.71 8.41 -10.00
CA ASN A 308 5.33 7.23 -9.40
C ASN A 308 6.74 6.98 -9.95
N GLU A 309 6.91 7.07 -11.27
CA GLU A 309 8.21 6.91 -11.94
C GLU A 309 9.21 7.98 -11.49
N ARG A 310 8.75 9.23 -11.30
CA ARG A 310 9.58 10.30 -10.74
C ARG A 310 10.00 10.00 -9.30
N VAL A 311 9.08 9.52 -8.47
CA VAL A 311 9.36 9.13 -7.08
C VAL A 311 10.33 7.95 -7.03
N GLU A 312 10.19 6.93 -7.89
CA GLU A 312 11.15 5.82 -8.03
C GLU A 312 12.56 6.33 -8.36
N THR A 313 12.65 7.31 -9.26
CA THR A 313 13.93 7.93 -9.62
C THR A 313 14.56 8.66 -8.44
N ILE A 314 13.79 9.50 -7.72
CA ILE A 314 14.26 10.22 -6.52
C ILE A 314 14.78 9.22 -5.47
N VAL A 315 14.03 8.15 -5.21
CA VAL A 315 14.42 7.12 -4.24
C VAL A 315 15.72 6.44 -4.65
N ARG A 316 15.84 6.03 -5.89
CA ARG A 316 17.03 5.35 -6.43
C ARG A 316 18.28 6.23 -6.37
N ASP A 317 18.15 7.47 -6.86
CA ASP A 317 19.27 8.42 -6.92
C ASP A 317 19.79 8.73 -5.50
N ARG A 318 18.88 8.90 -4.56
CA ARG A 318 19.27 9.19 -3.17
C ARG A 318 19.86 7.98 -2.46
N LEU A 319 19.32 6.77 -2.68
CA LEU A 319 19.92 5.54 -2.13
C LEU A 319 21.34 5.32 -2.63
N ALA A 320 21.61 5.63 -3.91
CA ALA A 320 22.96 5.54 -4.46
C ALA A 320 23.98 6.39 -3.67
N GLN A 321 23.56 7.57 -3.18
CA GLN A 321 24.39 8.48 -2.37
C GLN A 321 24.57 7.99 -0.93
N LEU A 322 23.68 7.13 -0.42
CA LEU A 322 23.69 6.66 0.97
C LEU A 322 24.30 5.25 1.15
N ARG A 323 24.85 4.65 0.10
CA ARG A 323 25.37 3.26 0.15
C ARG A 323 26.51 3.08 1.13
N GLU A 324 27.40 4.05 1.24
CA GLU A 324 28.54 4.02 2.17
C GLU A 324 28.09 4.07 3.63
N GLN A 325 26.92 4.65 3.92
CA GLN A 325 26.31 4.68 5.24
C GLN A 325 25.52 3.41 5.58
N ASN A 326 25.71 2.32 4.82
CA ASN A 326 24.96 1.07 4.97
C ASN A 326 23.45 1.25 4.85
N VAL A 327 23.00 2.04 3.88
CA VAL A 327 21.58 2.23 3.54
C VAL A 327 21.29 1.50 2.22
N ARG A 328 20.35 0.56 2.25
CA ARG A 328 20.04 -0.29 1.08
C ARG A 328 18.62 -0.17 0.57
N ASN A 329 17.69 0.31 1.39
CA ASN A 329 16.29 0.35 1.04
C ASN A 329 15.63 1.66 1.46
N ALA A 330 14.65 2.07 0.67
CA ALA A 330 13.75 3.15 1.00
C ALA A 330 12.35 2.87 0.41
N ALA A 331 11.35 3.48 1.01
CA ALA A 331 9.99 3.45 0.51
C ALA A 331 9.41 4.88 0.55
N ALA A 332 8.52 5.17 -0.38
CA ALA A 332 7.83 6.46 -0.45
C ALA A 332 6.36 6.27 -0.81
N VAL A 333 5.51 7.11 -0.21
CA VAL A 333 4.06 7.13 -0.46
C VAL A 333 3.63 8.57 -0.65
N VAL A 334 2.79 8.83 -1.65
CA VAL A 334 2.13 10.11 -1.87
C VAL A 334 0.62 9.92 -1.87
N ILE A 335 -0.07 10.69 -1.05
CA ILE A 335 -1.54 10.69 -0.94
C ILE A 335 -2.09 12.05 -1.36
N ASP A 336 -3.10 12.04 -2.22
CA ASP A 336 -3.95 13.20 -2.51
C ASP A 336 -4.90 13.39 -1.31
N ASN A 337 -4.71 14.47 -0.55
CA ASN A 337 -5.44 14.71 0.69
C ASN A 337 -6.94 14.92 0.47
N ARG A 338 -7.34 15.49 -0.67
CA ARG A 338 -8.74 15.77 -0.98
C ARG A 338 -9.53 14.47 -1.16
N THR A 339 -8.91 13.44 -1.73
CA THR A 339 -9.61 12.21 -2.13
C THR A 339 -9.23 10.98 -1.29
N GLY A 340 -8.11 11.01 -0.57
CA GLY A 340 -7.51 9.85 0.09
C GLY A 340 -6.84 8.87 -0.90
N ALA A 341 -6.71 9.26 -2.16
CA ALA A 341 -6.11 8.43 -3.20
C ALA A 341 -4.59 8.30 -3.02
N VAL A 342 -4.09 7.07 -3.02
CA VAL A 342 -2.66 6.80 -3.15
C VAL A 342 -2.28 7.03 -4.60
N ILE A 343 -1.53 8.11 -4.86
CA ILE A 343 -1.15 8.54 -6.21
C ILE A 343 0.27 8.17 -6.59
N ALA A 344 1.13 7.83 -5.61
CA ALA A 344 2.41 7.17 -5.83
C ALA A 344 2.74 6.25 -4.65
N LEU A 345 3.36 5.10 -4.95
CA LEU A 345 3.84 4.14 -3.96
C LEU A 345 5.07 3.41 -4.49
N VAL A 346 6.18 3.61 -3.81
CA VAL A 346 7.47 2.94 -4.06
C VAL A 346 7.82 2.12 -2.83
N GLY A 347 8.01 0.82 -2.99
CA GLY A 347 8.25 -0.09 -1.86
C GLY A 347 9.71 -0.45 -1.63
N SER A 348 10.59 -0.32 -2.62
CA SER A 348 12.03 -0.59 -2.53
C SER A 348 12.80 0.17 -3.61
N GLU A 349 14.13 0.10 -3.59
CA GLU A 349 15.01 0.66 -4.64
C GLU A 349 14.68 0.10 -6.03
N ASN A 350 14.52 -1.22 -6.11
CA ASN A 350 14.18 -1.93 -7.33
C ASN A 350 13.50 -3.27 -7.01
N TYR A 351 12.26 -3.40 -7.43
CA TYR A 351 11.44 -4.60 -7.24
C TYR A 351 12.11 -5.88 -7.78
N PHE A 352 12.87 -5.78 -8.87
CA PHE A 352 13.49 -6.93 -9.55
C PHE A 352 14.87 -7.29 -8.99
N SER A 353 15.36 -6.57 -7.99
CA SER A 353 16.64 -6.91 -7.34
C SER A 353 16.55 -8.26 -6.62
N PRO A 354 17.60 -9.11 -6.73
CA PRO A 354 17.67 -10.35 -5.97
C PRO A 354 17.57 -10.11 -4.45
N GLY A 355 16.92 -11.04 -3.77
CA GLY A 355 16.75 -10.97 -2.32
C GLY A 355 15.51 -10.18 -1.90
N ALA A 356 15.67 -8.96 -1.44
CA ALA A 356 14.61 -8.19 -0.79
C ALA A 356 13.85 -7.20 -1.71
N GLY A 357 14.10 -7.19 -3.03
CA GLY A 357 13.46 -6.23 -3.95
C GLY A 357 11.94 -6.24 -3.93
N GLN A 358 11.33 -7.42 -3.74
CA GLN A 358 9.88 -7.58 -3.67
C GLN A 358 9.25 -7.21 -2.31
N VAL A 359 10.06 -6.93 -1.30
CA VAL A 359 9.56 -6.45 -0.01
C VAL A 359 8.96 -5.05 -0.22
N ASN A 360 7.67 -4.91 0.11
CA ASN A 360 7.01 -3.62 0.05
C ASN A 360 7.26 -2.84 1.35
N GLY A 361 8.28 -1.96 1.37
CA GLY A 361 8.60 -1.11 2.50
C GLY A 361 7.50 -0.13 2.89
N ALA A 362 6.59 0.20 1.95
CA ALA A 362 5.42 1.02 2.27
C ALA A 362 4.37 0.26 3.11
N TRP A 363 4.41 -1.08 3.09
CA TRP A 363 3.51 -1.96 3.83
C TRP A 363 4.18 -2.72 4.97
N ALA A 364 5.49 -2.82 4.98
CA ALA A 364 6.25 -3.46 6.05
C ALA A 364 6.07 -2.72 7.38
N GLN A 365 5.95 -3.49 8.46
CA GLN A 365 5.89 -2.95 9.82
C GLN A 365 7.30 -2.54 10.28
N ARG A 366 7.45 -1.28 10.71
CA ARG A 366 8.72 -0.67 11.11
C ARG A 366 8.52 0.20 12.33
N SER A 367 9.55 0.36 13.18
CA SER A 367 9.49 1.24 14.33
C SER A 367 9.21 2.67 13.92
N ALA A 368 8.13 3.25 14.45
CA ALA A 368 7.63 4.56 14.05
C ALA A 368 8.53 5.73 14.49
N GLY A 369 9.34 5.53 15.52
CA GLY A 369 10.14 6.59 16.12
C GLY A 369 9.29 7.80 16.51
N SER A 370 9.88 8.98 16.48
CA SER A 370 9.24 10.25 16.84
C SER A 370 8.14 10.73 15.89
N ALA A 371 7.78 9.97 14.85
CA ALA A 371 6.71 10.35 13.92
C ALA A 371 5.32 10.40 14.59
N LEU A 372 5.16 9.80 15.78
CA LEU A 372 3.88 9.80 16.53
C LEU A 372 3.66 11.06 17.39
N LYS A 373 4.70 11.84 17.67
CA LYS A 373 4.63 13.01 18.57
C LYS A 373 3.55 14.04 18.21
N PRO A 374 3.26 14.37 16.94
CA PRO A 374 2.20 15.33 16.63
C PRO A 374 0.85 14.96 17.24
N PHE A 375 0.52 13.67 17.30
CA PHE A 375 -0.72 13.17 17.92
C PHE A 375 -0.71 13.29 19.45
N THR A 376 0.45 13.13 20.08
CA THR A 376 0.62 13.36 21.53
C THR A 376 0.37 14.82 21.88
N TYR A 377 0.99 15.75 21.14
CA TYR A 377 0.81 17.17 21.38
C TYR A 377 -0.61 17.65 21.04
N LEU A 378 -1.23 17.09 20.00
CA LEU A 378 -2.63 17.38 19.69
C LEU A 378 -3.57 17.01 20.85
N LEU A 379 -3.38 15.82 21.45
CA LEU A 379 -4.13 15.41 22.64
C LEU A 379 -3.93 16.37 23.83
N ALA A 380 -2.73 16.90 24.00
CA ALA A 380 -2.47 17.89 25.06
C ALA A 380 -3.17 19.24 24.77
N LEU A 381 -3.16 19.69 23.51
CA LEU A 381 -3.90 20.89 23.10
C LEU A 381 -5.41 20.72 23.32
N GLU A 382 -5.97 19.55 23.05
CA GLU A 382 -7.38 19.24 23.31
C GLU A 382 -7.75 19.29 24.79
N ARG A 383 -6.76 19.09 25.69
CA ARG A 383 -6.92 19.19 27.14
C ARG A 383 -6.62 20.58 27.72
N GLY A 384 -6.49 21.58 26.86
CA GLY A 384 -6.32 22.97 27.30
C GLY A 384 -4.89 23.49 27.29
N ALA A 385 -3.88 22.66 26.97
CA ALA A 385 -2.54 23.14 26.73
C ALA A 385 -2.48 24.04 25.48
N THR A 386 -1.43 24.84 25.38
CA THR A 386 -1.23 25.80 24.28
C THR A 386 0.14 25.61 23.64
N PRO A 387 0.40 26.13 22.46
CA PRO A 387 1.74 26.12 21.86
C PRO A 387 2.80 26.81 22.74
N ALA A 388 2.38 27.73 23.61
CA ALA A 388 3.25 28.42 24.56
C ALA A 388 3.46 27.67 25.89
N THR A 389 2.66 26.65 26.19
CA THR A 389 2.82 25.86 27.43
C THR A 389 4.25 25.38 27.55
N VAL A 390 4.87 25.66 28.70
CA VAL A 390 6.26 25.31 29.00
C VAL A 390 6.31 23.91 29.62
N VAL A 391 7.27 23.12 29.22
CA VAL A 391 7.59 21.81 29.78
C VAL A 391 9.07 21.72 30.07
N ALA A 392 9.44 21.08 31.17
CA ALA A 392 10.83 20.92 31.57
C ALA A 392 11.53 19.83 30.74
N ASP A 393 12.50 20.24 29.96
CA ASP A 393 13.44 19.33 29.27
C ASP A 393 14.66 19.12 30.17
N VAL A 394 14.50 18.29 31.18
CA VAL A 394 15.51 17.96 32.20
C VAL A 394 15.55 16.44 32.36
N ARG A 395 16.70 15.91 32.77
CA ARG A 395 16.84 14.46 33.05
C ARG A 395 15.76 14.00 34.01
N THR A 396 14.92 13.08 33.57
CA THR A 396 13.77 12.63 34.33
C THR A 396 13.68 11.11 34.28
N SER A 397 13.48 10.50 35.46
CA SER A 397 13.22 9.07 35.61
C SER A 397 11.73 8.85 35.80
N PHE A 398 11.13 8.06 34.93
CA PHE A 398 9.72 7.69 35.01
C PHE A 398 9.59 6.29 35.56
N PRO A 399 8.70 6.03 36.52
CA PRO A 399 8.42 4.69 36.98
C PRO A 399 7.94 3.80 35.81
N ALA A 400 8.51 2.60 35.71
CA ALA A 400 8.11 1.56 34.78
C ALA A 400 8.20 0.23 35.52
N ASP A 401 7.48 -0.78 35.09
CA ASP A 401 7.33 -2.08 35.74
C ASP A 401 8.64 -2.61 36.38
N GLY A 402 8.80 -2.38 37.69
CA GLY A 402 9.97 -2.75 38.48
C GLY A 402 11.30 -2.07 38.15
N SER A 403 11.28 -1.02 37.33
CA SER A 403 12.46 -0.26 36.89
C SER A 403 12.13 1.21 36.62
N PHE A 404 13.10 1.96 36.12
CA PHE A 404 12.91 3.35 35.69
C PHE A 404 13.12 3.49 34.18
N TYR A 405 12.15 4.09 33.51
CA TYR A 405 12.31 4.53 32.13
C TYR A 405 12.95 5.90 32.12
N ARG A 406 14.12 6.03 31.49
CA ARG A 406 14.92 7.26 31.40
C ARG A 406 15.11 7.65 29.94
N PRO A 407 14.17 8.40 29.34
CA PRO A 407 14.33 8.89 27.98
C PRO A 407 15.45 9.92 27.89
N GLU A 408 16.23 9.86 26.81
CA GLU A 408 17.24 10.87 26.49
C GLU A 408 16.88 11.58 25.18
N ASN A 409 17.24 12.87 25.07
CA ASN A 409 17.20 13.56 23.78
C ASN A 409 18.26 12.99 22.83
N TYR A 410 18.03 13.11 21.53
CA TYR A 410 18.91 12.53 20.49
C TYR A 410 20.38 12.95 20.65
N ASN A 411 20.64 14.21 21.00
CA ASN A 411 21.99 14.75 21.23
C ASN A 411 22.44 14.68 22.71
N ARG A 412 21.69 13.97 23.55
CA ARG A 412 21.91 13.80 24.99
C ARG A 412 21.99 15.08 25.81
N ARG A 413 21.52 16.21 25.27
CA ARG A 413 21.45 17.51 25.96
C ARG A 413 20.03 17.79 26.45
N CYS A 414 19.95 18.50 27.57
CA CYS A 414 18.71 19.04 28.12
C CYS A 414 18.70 20.56 27.97
N TYR A 415 17.55 21.12 27.62
CA TYR A 415 17.39 22.52 27.29
C TYR A 415 16.66 23.34 28.37
N GLY A 416 16.30 22.71 29.50
CA GLY A 416 15.55 23.37 30.57
C GLY A 416 14.09 23.69 30.19
N PRO A 417 13.58 24.88 30.47
CA PRO A 417 12.22 25.26 30.11
C PRO A 417 12.07 25.43 28.59
N VAL A 418 11.23 24.61 27.97
CA VAL A 418 10.95 24.66 26.52
C VAL A 418 9.45 24.73 26.26
N ARG A 419 9.03 25.55 25.30
CA ARG A 419 7.63 25.63 24.89
C ARG A 419 7.23 24.42 24.05
N TYR A 420 5.95 24.04 24.07
CA TYR A 420 5.42 22.96 23.26
C TYR A 420 5.76 23.14 21.78
N ARG A 421 5.67 24.36 21.23
CA ARG A 421 6.11 24.66 19.87
C ARG A 421 7.53 24.17 19.58
N THR A 422 8.46 24.59 20.40
CA THR A 422 9.89 24.26 20.27
C THR A 422 10.13 22.77 20.51
N ALA A 423 9.50 22.19 21.53
CA ALA A 423 9.66 20.79 21.89
C ALA A 423 9.15 19.83 20.81
N LEU A 424 7.99 20.12 20.20
CA LEU A 424 7.44 19.33 19.09
C LEU A 424 8.25 19.51 17.81
N ALA A 425 8.52 20.75 17.41
CA ALA A 425 9.25 21.05 16.18
C ALA A 425 10.68 20.48 16.19
N SER A 426 11.38 20.61 17.33
CA SER A 426 12.72 20.05 17.56
C SER A 426 12.72 18.57 17.97
N SER A 427 11.53 17.95 18.06
CA SER A 427 11.41 16.51 18.35
C SER A 427 12.03 16.04 19.66
N LEU A 428 12.05 16.88 20.70
CA LEU A 428 12.64 16.53 22.01
C LEU A 428 11.91 15.32 22.61
N ASN A 429 12.67 14.42 23.26
CA ASN A 429 12.15 13.14 23.75
C ASN A 429 11.58 13.28 25.16
N ILE A 430 12.33 13.89 26.09
CA ILE A 430 11.90 14.02 27.48
C ILE A 430 10.60 14.85 27.56
N PRO A 431 10.50 16.02 26.90
CA PRO A 431 9.25 16.77 26.80
C PRO A 431 8.08 15.96 26.27
N ALA A 432 8.30 15.16 25.20
CA ALA A 432 7.23 14.37 24.60
C ALA A 432 6.64 13.33 25.57
N VAL A 433 7.47 12.71 26.43
CA VAL A 433 7.02 11.78 27.46
C VAL A 433 6.22 12.50 28.54
N LYS A 434 6.69 13.68 29.01
CA LYS A 434 5.94 14.50 29.97
C LYS A 434 4.60 14.96 29.39
N VAL A 435 4.58 15.40 28.13
CA VAL A 435 3.36 15.79 27.43
C VAL A 435 2.40 14.60 27.28
N LEU A 436 2.91 13.41 26.99
CA LEU A 436 2.08 12.20 26.95
C LEU A 436 1.36 11.95 28.27
N LEU A 437 2.07 12.04 29.40
CA LEU A 437 1.46 11.89 30.73
C LEU A 437 0.34 12.92 30.95
N ALA A 438 0.61 14.18 30.68
CA ALA A 438 -0.38 15.26 30.79
C ALA A 438 -1.56 15.07 29.81
N ALA A 439 -1.32 14.43 28.67
CA ALA A 439 -2.31 14.15 27.63
C ALA A 439 -3.15 12.89 27.88
N GLY A 440 -3.07 12.25 29.04
CA GLY A 440 -3.85 11.06 29.41
C GLY A 440 -3.13 9.74 29.16
N GLY A 441 -1.83 9.78 29.02
CA GLY A 441 -0.95 8.62 28.99
C GLY A 441 -1.05 7.76 27.72
N PRO A 442 -0.46 6.57 27.76
CA PRO A 442 -0.42 5.65 26.61
C PRO A 442 -1.82 5.23 26.12
N VAL A 443 -2.80 5.15 27.01
CA VAL A 443 -4.19 4.77 26.66
C VAL A 443 -4.81 5.78 25.70
N ALA A 444 -4.70 7.07 25.99
CA ALA A 444 -5.25 8.12 25.13
C ALA A 444 -4.55 8.18 23.78
N LEU A 445 -3.22 8.06 23.76
CA LEU A 445 -2.46 8.08 22.50
C LEU A 445 -2.75 6.83 21.66
N HIS A 446 -2.80 5.65 22.27
CA HIS A 446 -3.13 4.40 21.57
C HIS A 446 -4.50 4.48 20.89
N ALA A 447 -5.53 4.96 21.63
CA ALA A 447 -6.88 5.13 21.07
C ALA A 447 -6.85 6.10 19.86
N ARG A 448 -6.18 7.24 19.98
CA ARG A 448 -6.04 8.22 18.90
C ARG A 448 -5.33 7.64 17.68
N LEU A 449 -4.24 6.92 17.86
CA LEU A 449 -3.48 6.34 16.76
C LEU A 449 -4.30 5.28 16.00
N ARG A 450 -5.10 4.49 16.71
CA ARG A 450 -6.04 3.56 16.07
C ARG A 450 -7.16 4.29 15.32
N GLU A 451 -7.69 5.36 15.89
CA GLU A 451 -8.72 6.21 15.28
C GLU A 451 -8.25 6.84 13.96
N VAL A 452 -6.97 7.20 13.85
CA VAL A 452 -6.36 7.72 12.62
C VAL A 452 -5.75 6.63 11.73
N GLY A 453 -6.11 5.35 11.95
CA GLY A 453 -5.89 4.24 11.02
C GLY A 453 -4.59 3.47 11.16
N LEU A 454 -3.86 3.55 12.30
CA LEU A 454 -2.73 2.67 12.56
C LEU A 454 -3.24 1.31 13.05
N THR A 455 -3.31 0.33 12.15
CA THR A 455 -3.89 -1.00 12.44
C THR A 455 -2.92 -1.94 13.16
N THR A 456 -1.64 -1.61 13.17
CA THR A 456 -0.57 -2.43 13.78
C THR A 456 -0.53 -2.39 15.30
N LEU A 457 -1.22 -1.43 15.91
CA LEU A 457 -1.35 -1.30 17.37
C LEU A 457 -2.39 -2.29 17.93
N ASN A 458 -2.05 -3.56 17.96
CA ASN A 458 -2.94 -4.67 18.30
C ASN A 458 -2.76 -5.21 19.73
N ARG A 459 -1.79 -4.67 20.49
CA ARG A 459 -1.56 -5.02 21.89
C ARG A 459 -2.24 -4.01 22.82
N PRO A 460 -2.52 -4.38 24.08
CA PRO A 460 -3.03 -3.45 25.09
C PRO A 460 -2.12 -2.22 25.26
N PRO A 461 -2.68 -1.01 25.48
CA PRO A 461 -1.91 0.23 25.60
C PRO A 461 -0.77 0.19 26.63
N GLN A 462 -0.98 -0.53 27.72
CA GLN A 462 -0.02 -0.67 28.82
C GLN A 462 1.29 -1.32 28.35
N MET A 463 1.22 -2.26 27.40
CA MET A 463 2.40 -2.91 26.84
C MET A 463 3.32 -2.00 26.01
N TYR A 464 2.80 -0.89 25.52
CA TYR A 464 3.61 0.13 24.84
C TYR A 464 4.23 1.11 25.81
N GLY A 465 3.58 1.34 26.96
CA GLY A 465 4.05 2.24 28.01
C GLY A 465 4.29 3.68 27.52
N LEU A 466 5.09 4.43 28.26
CA LEU A 466 5.44 5.81 27.94
C LEU A 466 6.27 5.95 26.67
N GLY A 467 6.97 4.90 26.26
CA GLY A 467 7.73 4.84 25.01
C GLY A 467 6.88 4.95 23.75
N LEU A 468 5.54 4.79 23.84
CA LEU A 468 4.65 4.88 22.68
C LEU A 468 4.81 6.20 21.91
N THR A 469 4.94 7.33 22.62
CA THR A 469 5.16 8.65 21.97
C THR A 469 6.51 8.77 21.26
N LEU A 470 7.48 7.92 21.62
CA LEU A 470 8.79 7.83 21.00
C LEU A 470 8.88 6.72 19.92
N GLY A 471 7.77 6.00 19.69
CA GLY A 471 7.64 5.04 18.63
C GLY A 471 8.13 3.63 18.96
N ASN A 472 8.00 3.17 20.21
CA ASN A 472 8.24 1.76 20.57
C ASN A 472 7.13 0.84 20.09
N CYS A 473 6.51 1.16 18.97
CA CYS A 473 5.54 0.36 18.25
C CYS A 473 5.93 0.28 16.79
N GLU A 474 5.39 -0.69 16.10
CA GLU A 474 5.54 -0.81 14.65
C GLU A 474 4.38 -0.14 13.93
N ALA A 475 4.69 0.53 12.82
CA ALA A 475 3.72 1.17 11.94
C ALA A 475 4.05 0.87 10.48
N ARG A 476 3.06 0.99 9.59
CA ARG A 476 3.24 0.93 8.15
C ARG A 476 3.36 2.34 7.58
N LEU A 477 4.27 2.56 6.63
CA LEU A 477 4.48 3.87 6.03
C LEU A 477 3.20 4.43 5.39
N LEU A 478 2.43 3.59 4.71
CA LEU A 478 1.16 3.99 4.10
C LEU A 478 0.14 4.46 5.15
N GLU A 479 -0.01 3.72 6.26
CA GLU A 479 -0.92 4.09 7.35
C GLU A 479 -0.46 5.38 8.04
N MET A 480 0.84 5.51 8.29
CA MET A 480 1.43 6.73 8.86
C MET A 480 1.21 7.94 7.95
N THR A 481 1.45 7.79 6.63
CA THR A 481 1.22 8.87 5.67
C THR A 481 -0.26 9.27 5.65
N ASN A 482 -1.19 8.31 5.75
CA ASN A 482 -2.62 8.61 5.83
C ASN A 482 -3.03 9.27 7.16
N ALA A 483 -2.40 8.89 8.26
CA ALA A 483 -2.59 9.58 9.55
C ALA A 483 -2.16 11.06 9.45
N TYR A 484 -1.06 11.35 8.76
CA TYR A 484 -0.66 12.73 8.47
C TYR A 484 -1.58 13.42 7.47
N ALA A 485 -2.14 12.69 6.50
CA ALA A 485 -3.18 13.22 5.63
C ALA A 485 -4.43 13.64 6.41
N SER A 486 -4.72 13.02 7.56
CA SER A 486 -5.79 13.47 8.46
C SER A 486 -5.45 14.78 9.18
N LEU A 487 -4.18 15.01 9.51
CA LEU A 487 -3.70 16.32 9.99
C LEU A 487 -3.80 17.37 8.88
N ALA A 488 -3.42 17.00 7.64
CA ALA A 488 -3.56 17.88 6.48
C ALA A 488 -5.02 18.27 6.21
N ARG A 489 -5.98 17.41 6.51
CA ARG A 489 -7.43 17.68 6.44
C ARG A 489 -7.99 18.33 7.70
N LEU A 490 -7.12 18.90 8.53
CA LEU A 490 -7.49 19.60 9.76
C LEU A 490 -8.39 18.76 10.69
N GLY A 491 -7.98 17.52 10.95
CA GLY A 491 -8.63 16.63 11.90
C GLY A 491 -9.75 15.77 11.31
N GLU A 492 -9.82 15.65 10.01
CA GLU A 492 -10.73 14.71 9.35
C GLU A 492 -9.97 13.48 8.85
N PHE A 493 -10.25 12.33 9.42
CA PHE A 493 -9.75 11.06 8.94
C PHE A 493 -10.57 10.56 7.77
N ARG A 494 -9.88 10.15 6.69
CA ARG A 494 -10.40 9.37 5.57
C ARG A 494 -9.48 8.20 5.34
N PRO A 495 -10.00 7.00 5.16
CA PRO A 495 -9.17 5.88 4.74
C PRO A 495 -8.49 6.16 3.40
N TRP A 496 -7.26 5.66 3.24
CA TRP A 496 -6.58 5.69 1.95
C TRP A 496 -7.26 4.74 0.96
N ARG A 497 -7.08 4.97 -0.34
CA ARG A 497 -7.65 4.12 -1.39
C ARG A 497 -6.69 3.96 -2.56
N VAL A 498 -6.81 2.80 -3.25
CA VAL A 498 -6.05 2.46 -4.46
C VAL A 498 -6.95 2.29 -5.69
N LEU A 499 -8.27 2.30 -5.48
CA LEU A 499 -9.28 2.26 -6.53
C LEU A 499 -10.14 3.53 -6.50
N PRO A 500 -10.66 4.02 -7.65
CA PRO A 500 -11.44 5.25 -7.74
C PRO A 500 -12.76 5.20 -6.93
N THR A 501 -13.40 4.04 -6.93
CA THR A 501 -14.68 3.80 -6.29
C THR A 501 -14.51 3.09 -4.96
N SER A 502 -14.52 3.84 -3.87
CA SER A 502 -14.67 3.29 -2.52
C SER A 502 -15.58 4.22 -1.72
N ASN A 503 -16.74 3.71 -1.30
CA ASN A 503 -17.63 4.40 -0.38
C ASN A 503 -17.04 4.28 1.03
N MET A 504 -16.14 5.18 1.39
CA MET A 504 -15.49 5.14 2.68
C MET A 504 -15.96 6.33 3.52
N THR A 505 -16.36 6.03 4.76
CA THR A 505 -16.87 7.03 5.67
C THR A 505 -15.71 7.83 6.27
N ALA A 506 -15.72 9.13 6.06
CA ALA A 506 -14.84 10.06 6.75
C ALA A 506 -15.41 10.39 8.12
N HIS A 507 -14.56 10.64 9.11
CA HIS A 507 -14.98 11.13 10.41
C HIS A 507 -14.01 12.19 10.95
N ARG A 508 -14.53 13.11 11.74
CA ARG A 508 -13.73 14.13 12.40
C ARG A 508 -13.36 13.66 13.81
N TYR A 509 -12.07 13.69 14.11
CA TYR A 509 -11.54 13.24 15.39
C TYR A 509 -10.98 14.40 16.25
N SER A 510 -10.82 15.59 15.67
CA SER A 510 -10.32 16.75 16.41
C SER A 510 -10.86 18.06 15.81
N ARG A 511 -10.77 19.14 16.60
CA ARG A 511 -11.15 20.49 16.17
C ARG A 511 -10.14 21.05 15.17
N PRO A 512 -10.60 21.63 14.04
CA PRO A 512 -9.72 22.14 12.98
C PRO A 512 -8.66 23.12 13.46
N GLU A 513 -9.00 23.99 14.42
CA GLU A 513 -8.13 25.04 14.93
C GLU A 513 -6.91 24.45 15.66
N LEU A 514 -7.11 23.38 16.43
CA LEU A 514 -6.04 22.70 17.15
C LEU A 514 -5.11 21.96 16.20
N VAL A 515 -5.67 21.30 15.19
CA VAL A 515 -4.87 20.61 14.17
C VAL A 515 -4.13 21.62 13.30
N TRP A 516 -4.73 22.80 13.04
CA TRP A 516 -4.06 23.90 12.36
C TRP A 516 -2.84 24.36 13.16
N GLN A 517 -2.93 24.46 14.50
CA GLN A 517 -1.77 24.79 15.36
C GLN A 517 -0.66 23.74 15.24
N ILE A 518 -1.00 22.46 15.16
CA ILE A 518 0.00 21.39 14.90
C ILE A 518 0.65 21.57 13.53
N ALA A 519 -0.12 21.88 12.48
CA ALA A 519 0.42 22.15 11.15
C ALA A 519 1.34 23.37 11.14
N ASP A 520 0.94 24.46 11.83
CA ASP A 520 1.72 25.68 11.99
C ASP A 520 3.06 25.40 12.70
N ILE A 521 3.04 24.64 13.79
CA ILE A 521 4.26 24.23 14.52
C ILE A 521 5.18 23.39 13.64
N LEU A 522 4.64 22.42 12.90
CA LEU A 522 5.41 21.51 12.05
C LEU A 522 5.94 22.18 10.77
N SER A 523 5.43 23.35 10.39
CA SER A 523 5.96 24.14 9.27
C SER A 523 6.97 25.20 9.70
N ASP A 524 7.11 25.46 11.01
CA ASP A 524 7.97 26.51 11.56
C ASP A 524 9.44 26.07 11.57
N ASN A 525 10.22 26.53 10.58
CA ASN A 525 11.64 26.22 10.51
C ASN A 525 12.45 26.80 11.69
N SER A 526 12.02 27.93 12.24
CA SER A 526 12.71 28.58 13.39
C SER A 526 12.56 27.72 14.65
N ALA A 527 11.37 27.17 14.90
CA ALA A 527 11.11 26.37 16.08
C ALA A 527 11.87 25.01 16.10
N ARG A 528 12.36 24.53 14.94
CA ARG A 528 13.10 23.26 14.84
C ARG A 528 14.61 23.38 14.90
N THR A 529 15.14 24.63 15.02
CA THR A 529 16.59 24.88 14.92
C THR A 529 17.43 24.21 16.00
N LEU A 530 16.88 23.99 17.19
CA LEU A 530 17.60 23.36 18.31
C LEU A 530 18.08 21.93 17.93
N ALA A 531 17.30 21.18 17.17
CA ALA A 531 17.64 19.81 16.80
C ALA A 531 18.24 19.70 15.40
N PHE A 532 17.83 20.55 14.46
CA PHE A 532 18.11 20.34 13.02
C PHE A 532 18.92 21.47 12.38
N GLY A 533 19.20 22.55 13.10
CA GLY A 533 19.87 23.74 12.55
C GLY A 533 19.02 24.53 11.57
N MET A 534 19.57 25.62 11.07
CA MET A 534 18.86 26.56 10.18
C MET A 534 18.68 26.01 8.76
N ASN A 535 19.62 25.19 8.28
CA ASN A 535 19.74 24.73 6.89
C ASN A 535 19.59 23.21 6.80
N SER A 536 18.46 22.67 7.26
CA SER A 536 18.18 21.24 7.13
C SER A 536 17.40 20.94 5.86
N ALA A 537 17.35 19.66 5.47
CA ALA A 537 16.51 19.17 4.37
C ALA A 537 15.00 19.40 4.59
N LEU A 538 14.61 19.87 5.78
CA LEU A 538 13.22 20.19 6.11
C LEU A 538 12.88 21.67 5.91
N ARG A 539 13.83 22.47 5.43
CA ARG A 539 13.59 23.87 5.07
C ARG A 539 13.13 23.94 3.62
N PHE A 540 11.96 24.46 3.40
CA PHE A 540 11.39 24.74 2.08
C PHE A 540 11.24 26.24 1.86
N ASP A 541 11.21 26.67 0.62
CA ASP A 541 10.92 28.08 0.25
C ASP A 541 9.41 28.37 0.27
N TYR A 542 8.60 27.37 0.49
CA TYR A 542 7.14 27.41 0.69
C TYR A 542 6.74 26.57 1.92
N PRO A 543 5.58 26.81 2.53
CA PRO A 543 5.21 26.10 3.76
C PRO A 543 4.94 24.60 3.54
N VAL A 544 5.63 23.75 4.29
CA VAL A 544 5.40 22.31 4.38
C VAL A 544 5.51 21.88 5.85
N ALA A 545 4.48 21.29 6.39
CA ALA A 545 4.53 20.68 7.71
C ALA A 545 5.32 19.37 7.65
N CYS A 546 6.38 19.22 8.45
CA CYS A 546 7.25 18.06 8.43
C CYS A 546 7.54 17.53 9.83
N LYS A 547 7.64 16.21 9.95
CA LYS A 547 8.09 15.52 11.16
C LYS A 547 9.00 14.35 10.79
N THR A 548 10.11 14.26 11.52
CA THR A 548 11.05 13.13 11.42
C THR A 548 10.75 12.07 12.47
N GLY A 549 11.11 10.85 12.17
CA GLY A 549 11.21 9.72 13.09
C GLY A 549 12.56 9.04 12.90
N THR A 550 13.21 8.68 13.99
CA THR A 550 14.43 7.87 13.98
C THR A 550 14.27 6.84 15.08
N SER A 551 14.39 5.56 14.73
CA SER A 551 14.35 4.48 15.70
C SER A 551 15.67 4.34 16.44
N THR A 552 15.67 3.58 17.53
CA THR A 552 16.88 3.19 18.26
C THR A 552 17.87 2.52 17.30
N ASP A 553 19.16 2.80 17.49
CA ASP A 553 20.27 2.27 16.68
C ASP A 553 20.19 2.60 15.18
N PHE A 554 19.51 3.66 14.78
CA PHE A 554 19.43 4.10 13.38
C PHE A 554 18.92 3.02 12.40
N ARG A 555 17.99 2.15 12.82
CA ARG A 555 17.48 1.08 11.96
C ARG A 555 16.39 1.55 11.01
N ASP A 556 15.52 2.45 11.48
CA ASP A 556 14.40 3.00 10.73
C ASP A 556 14.44 4.52 10.78
N ASN A 557 14.46 5.15 9.63
CA ASN A 557 14.38 6.60 9.48
C ASN A 557 13.12 6.99 8.72
N TRP A 558 12.37 7.90 9.27
CA TRP A 558 11.13 8.41 8.72
C TRP A 558 11.20 9.91 8.51
N THR A 559 10.58 10.37 7.47
CA THR A 559 10.14 11.76 7.37
C THR A 559 8.77 11.78 6.72
N VAL A 560 7.80 12.37 7.40
CA VAL A 560 6.44 12.53 6.89
C VAL A 560 6.12 14.02 6.88
N GLY A 561 5.55 14.48 5.78
CA GLY A 561 5.17 15.88 5.63
C GLY A 561 3.86 16.03 4.87
N PHE A 562 3.27 17.22 4.95
CA PHE A 562 2.06 17.54 4.23
C PHE A 562 1.92 19.02 3.90
N THR A 563 1.18 19.29 2.83
CA THR A 563 0.50 20.54 2.49
C THR A 563 -1.00 20.29 2.49
N PRO A 564 -1.86 21.27 2.30
CA PRO A 564 -3.31 21.02 2.15
C PRO A 564 -3.66 19.98 1.07
N GLU A 565 -2.89 19.91 -0.01
CA GLU A 565 -3.17 19.08 -1.17
C GLU A 565 -2.60 17.66 -1.06
N PHE A 566 -1.36 17.53 -0.55
CA PHE A 566 -0.61 16.28 -0.57
C PHE A 566 -0.02 15.92 0.78
N SER A 567 0.00 14.63 1.07
CA SER A 567 0.81 14.06 2.15
C SER A 567 1.84 13.11 1.57
N VAL A 568 3.08 13.25 2.01
CA VAL A 568 4.22 12.46 1.57
C VAL A 568 4.86 11.80 2.77
N GLY A 569 5.01 10.48 2.71
CA GLY A 569 5.78 9.71 3.68
C GLY A 569 6.98 9.07 3.02
N VAL A 570 8.12 9.13 3.68
CA VAL A 570 9.36 8.45 3.26
C VAL A 570 9.94 7.68 4.43
N TRP A 571 10.29 6.44 4.17
CA TRP A 571 11.06 5.57 5.06
C TRP A 571 12.39 5.19 4.40
N VAL A 572 13.46 5.15 5.20
CA VAL A 572 14.80 4.72 4.80
C VAL A 572 15.35 3.77 5.85
N GLY A 573 15.96 2.65 5.42
CA GLY A 573 16.49 1.64 6.32
C GLY A 573 16.96 0.39 5.58
N ASN A 574 17.10 -0.71 6.32
CA ASN A 574 17.43 -2.01 5.78
C ASN A 574 16.33 -3.02 6.09
N PHE A 575 15.91 -3.81 5.09
CA PHE A 575 14.84 -4.79 5.30
C PHE A 575 15.24 -5.91 6.27
N ASP A 576 16.51 -6.19 6.40
CA ASP A 576 17.07 -7.15 7.36
C ASP A 576 17.23 -6.57 8.78
N GLY A 577 16.87 -5.28 9.00
CA GLY A 577 16.98 -4.60 10.29
C GLY A 577 18.43 -4.24 10.68
N SER A 578 19.40 -4.37 9.79
CA SER A 578 20.79 -3.93 10.07
C SER A 578 20.84 -2.41 10.25
N PRO A 579 21.63 -1.89 11.23
CA PRO A 579 21.69 -0.47 11.51
C PRO A 579 22.39 0.30 10.37
N MET A 580 21.93 1.52 10.14
CA MET A 580 22.56 2.49 9.26
C MET A 580 23.67 3.23 10.04
N ARG A 581 24.63 3.83 9.32
CA ARG A 581 25.72 4.57 9.95
C ARG A 581 25.45 6.07 9.92
N GLU A 582 25.16 6.64 11.09
CA GLU A 582 24.96 8.08 11.28
C GLU A 582 23.89 8.74 10.37
N VAL A 583 22.89 7.96 9.94
CA VAL A 583 21.79 8.44 9.12
C VAL A 583 20.56 8.63 9.97
N SER A 584 20.07 9.86 10.05
CA SER A 584 18.85 10.24 10.75
C SER A 584 17.68 10.47 9.79
N GLY A 585 16.48 10.68 10.32
CA GLY A 585 15.33 11.05 9.50
C GLY A 585 15.58 12.29 8.63
N VAL A 586 16.37 13.25 9.12
CA VAL A 586 16.70 14.48 8.37
C VAL A 586 17.70 14.24 7.25
N THR A 587 18.69 13.38 7.47
CA THR A 587 19.77 13.15 6.49
C THR A 587 19.46 12.02 5.52
N GLY A 588 18.64 11.04 5.92
CA GLY A 588 18.22 9.92 5.09
C GLY A 588 16.93 10.20 4.32
N ALA A 589 15.79 10.21 5.01
CA ALA A 589 14.47 10.34 4.42
C ALA A 589 14.11 11.80 4.02
N GLY A 590 14.62 12.79 4.77
CA GLY A 590 14.33 14.21 4.55
C GLY A 590 14.61 14.69 3.12
N PRO A 591 15.78 14.46 2.53
CA PRO A 591 16.09 14.90 1.17
C PRO A 591 15.20 14.28 0.10
N MET A 592 14.76 13.04 0.29
CA MET A 592 13.79 12.40 -0.63
C MET A 592 12.42 13.08 -0.52
N LEU A 593 11.94 13.32 0.69
CA LEU A 593 10.68 14.02 0.92
C LEU A 593 10.73 15.43 0.31
N HIS A 594 11.84 16.16 0.52
CA HIS A 594 12.05 17.50 -0.07
C HIS A 594 11.91 17.45 -1.59
N ALA A 595 12.66 16.58 -2.26
CA ALA A 595 12.62 16.46 -3.72
C ALA A 595 11.23 16.05 -4.26
N ILE A 596 10.48 15.22 -3.52
CA ILE A 596 9.11 14.84 -3.90
C ILE A 596 8.18 16.06 -3.77
N PHE A 597 8.26 16.84 -2.69
CA PHE A 597 7.46 18.05 -2.52
C PHE A 597 7.80 19.12 -3.55
N ASP A 598 9.09 19.35 -3.87
CA ASP A 598 9.50 20.28 -4.91
C ASP A 598 8.91 19.91 -6.27
N HIS A 599 8.92 18.62 -6.60
CA HIS A 599 8.29 18.14 -7.83
C HIS A 599 6.77 18.38 -7.82
N LEU A 600 6.09 18.07 -6.69
CA LEU A 600 4.65 18.32 -6.55
C LEU A 600 4.33 19.82 -6.61
N HIS A 601 5.11 20.66 -5.92
CA HIS A 601 4.94 22.11 -5.93
C HIS A 601 5.08 22.69 -7.32
N THR A 602 6.14 22.28 -8.04
CA THR A 602 6.44 22.79 -9.39
C THR A 602 5.42 22.33 -10.43
N THR A 603 4.96 21.06 -10.36
CA THR A 603 4.13 20.48 -11.41
C THR A 603 2.63 20.61 -11.16
N ARG A 604 2.19 20.72 -9.90
CA ARG A 604 0.77 20.72 -9.51
C ARG A 604 0.36 21.93 -8.69
N GLY A 605 1.33 22.68 -8.17
CA GLY A 605 1.11 23.71 -7.20
C GLY A 605 0.77 23.17 -5.82
N THR A 606 1.18 23.89 -4.78
CA THR A 606 0.76 23.67 -3.39
C THR A 606 0.40 25.00 -2.79
N THR A 607 -0.55 24.97 -1.85
CA THR A 607 -0.98 26.15 -1.10
C THR A 607 -0.66 25.98 0.37
N TRP A 608 -1.07 26.97 1.18
CA TRP A 608 -1.06 26.86 2.61
C TRP A 608 -2.39 27.26 3.22
N TYR A 609 -2.64 26.81 4.43
CA TYR A 609 -3.89 27.08 5.13
C TYR A 609 -4.07 28.57 5.40
N ARG A 610 -5.26 29.08 5.18
CA ARG A 610 -5.65 30.36 5.74
C ARG A 610 -5.72 30.24 7.27
N LYS A 611 -5.24 31.26 7.97
CA LYS A 611 -5.36 31.31 9.44
C LYS A 611 -6.87 31.31 9.80
N PRO A 612 -7.35 30.34 10.60
CA PRO A 612 -8.74 30.34 11.04
C PRO A 612 -9.09 31.61 11.84
N GLU A 613 -10.32 32.09 11.73
CA GLU A 613 -10.78 33.27 12.47
C GLU A 613 -10.68 33.10 14.00
N ALA A 614 -10.88 31.85 14.46
CA ALA A 614 -10.71 31.51 15.87
C ALA A 614 -9.26 31.59 16.38
N ILE A 615 -8.27 31.78 15.49
CA ILE A 615 -6.86 31.91 15.89
C ILE A 615 -6.48 33.38 16.05
N VAL A 616 -6.06 33.73 17.27
CA VAL A 616 -5.55 35.03 17.63
C VAL A 616 -4.05 34.96 17.91
N GLU A 617 -3.35 36.07 17.69
CA GLU A 617 -1.93 36.22 18.05
C GLU A 617 -1.81 37.03 19.29
N ARG A 618 -0.98 36.58 20.24
CA ARG A 618 -0.67 37.28 21.51
C ARG A 618 0.82 37.24 21.77
N THR A 619 1.30 38.20 22.56
CA THR A 619 2.66 38.22 23.05
C THR A 619 2.76 37.35 24.30
N VAL A 620 3.76 36.49 24.38
CA VAL A 620 4.02 35.63 25.54
C VAL A 620 5.49 35.68 25.92
N HIS A 621 5.77 35.45 27.17
CA HIS A 621 7.15 35.34 27.64
C HIS A 621 7.77 33.98 27.22
N PRO A 622 8.96 33.95 26.65
CA PRO A 622 9.52 32.71 26.07
C PRO A 622 9.83 31.62 27.11
N LEU A 623 10.07 31.96 28.39
CA LEU A 623 10.41 31.00 29.44
C LEU A 623 9.21 30.60 30.30
N THR A 624 8.24 31.50 30.55
CA THR A 624 7.05 31.18 31.36
C THR A 624 5.88 30.70 30.50
N GLY A 625 5.87 31.05 29.22
CA GLY A 625 4.74 30.78 28.32
C GLY A 625 3.49 31.58 28.60
N LYS A 626 3.53 32.49 29.56
CA LYS A 626 2.41 33.33 30.02
C LYS A 626 2.24 34.56 29.14
N LEU A 627 1.01 35.15 29.16
CA LEU A 627 0.69 36.33 28.37
C LEU A 627 1.41 37.56 28.91
N LEU A 628 1.98 38.32 28.01
CA LEU A 628 2.53 39.67 28.21
C LEU A 628 1.63 40.73 27.57
N ALA A 629 1.83 41.98 27.93
CA ALA A 629 1.23 43.09 27.20
C ALA A 629 1.69 43.09 25.74
N ASP A 630 0.82 43.51 24.83
CA ASP A 630 1.17 43.61 23.42
C ASP A 630 2.30 44.66 23.23
N GLY A 631 3.36 44.24 22.54
CA GLY A 631 4.55 45.06 22.31
C GLY A 631 5.63 44.97 23.39
N ASP A 632 5.46 44.13 24.44
CA ASP A 632 6.52 43.89 25.42
C ASP A 632 7.76 43.28 24.70
N VAL A 633 8.89 43.97 24.84
CA VAL A 633 10.16 43.62 24.18
C VAL A 633 10.76 42.28 24.64
N ARG A 634 10.34 41.79 25.82
CA ARG A 634 10.75 40.49 26.36
C ARG A 634 10.01 39.32 25.68
N GLY A 635 8.89 39.66 25.03
CA GLY A 635 7.94 38.67 24.51
C GLY A 635 8.22 38.23 23.08
N ILE A 636 7.56 37.12 22.74
CA ILE A 636 7.49 36.60 21.40
C ILE A 636 6.03 36.46 20.99
N ARG A 637 5.76 36.59 19.69
CA ARG A 637 4.41 36.36 19.14
C ARG A 637 4.10 34.88 19.08
N GLU A 638 2.92 34.48 19.55
CA GLU A 638 2.43 33.12 19.49
C GLU A 638 0.94 33.07 19.08
N LYS A 639 0.51 31.97 18.52
CA LYS A 639 -0.83 31.77 17.94
C LYS A 639 -1.67 30.87 18.83
N PHE A 640 -2.86 31.32 19.19
CA PHE A 640 -3.75 30.66 20.14
C PHE A 640 -5.16 30.51 19.56
N VAL A 641 -5.88 29.52 20.01
CA VAL A 641 -7.35 29.51 19.87
C VAL A 641 -7.90 30.58 20.84
N ALA A 642 -8.78 31.46 20.37
CA ALA A 642 -9.21 32.66 21.10
C ALA A 642 -9.78 32.37 22.52
N ASN A 643 -10.41 31.20 22.69
CA ASN A 643 -10.96 30.76 23.98
C ASN A 643 -10.01 29.85 24.78
N GLN A 644 -8.74 29.69 24.35
CA GLN A 644 -7.73 28.86 25.00
C GLN A 644 -6.40 29.59 25.05
N LEU A 645 -6.37 30.62 25.92
CA LEU A 645 -5.19 31.47 26.14
C LEU A 645 -4.46 31.01 27.40
N PRO A 646 -3.12 31.16 27.47
CA PRO A 646 -2.39 30.95 28.69
C PRO A 646 -2.74 32.05 29.72
N PRO A 647 -2.48 31.83 31.03
CA PRO A 647 -2.67 32.85 32.05
C PRO A 647 -1.76 34.05 31.78
N ALA A 648 -2.16 35.20 32.29
CA ALA A 648 -1.30 36.39 32.28
C ALA A 648 -0.11 36.22 33.23
N GLU A 649 1.00 36.86 32.90
CA GLU A 649 2.17 36.91 33.76
C GLU A 649 1.89 37.76 35.00
N SER A 650 2.52 37.43 36.11
CA SER A 650 2.36 38.11 37.38
C SER A 650 3.73 38.39 38.00
N ALA A 651 3.76 39.28 39.01
CA ALA A 651 4.97 39.55 39.77
C ALA A 651 5.55 38.31 40.47
N ALA A 652 4.72 37.32 40.76
CA ALA A 652 5.14 36.05 41.35
C ALA A 652 5.98 35.15 40.40
N ASP A 653 6.03 35.49 39.14
CA ASP A 653 6.84 34.76 38.15
C ASP A 653 8.31 35.23 38.14
N TYR A 654 8.63 36.29 38.94
CA TYR A 654 9.94 36.92 38.94
C TYR A 654 10.50 37.06 40.36
N ASP A 655 11.81 37.07 40.46
CA ASP A 655 12.49 37.47 41.67
C ASP A 655 12.60 39.03 41.77
N ALA A 656 13.19 39.51 42.86
CA ALA A 656 13.39 40.97 43.09
C ALA A 656 14.31 41.63 42.03
N ALA A 657 15.15 40.88 41.34
CA ALA A 657 16.01 41.32 40.25
C ALA A 657 15.37 41.22 38.86
N GLY A 658 14.11 40.78 38.76
CA GLY A 658 13.39 40.64 37.51
C GLY A 658 13.74 39.37 36.72
N LYS A 659 14.40 38.38 37.32
CA LYS A 659 14.69 37.09 36.72
C LYS A 659 13.50 36.15 36.89
N VAL A 660 13.24 35.31 35.90
CA VAL A 660 12.17 34.33 35.92
C VAL A 660 12.42 33.27 36.99
N GLN A 661 11.45 33.01 37.84
CA GLN A 661 11.52 31.97 38.86
C GLN A 661 11.16 30.63 38.23
N LEU A 662 12.10 29.66 38.24
CA LEU A 662 11.90 28.29 37.77
C LEU A 662 11.59 27.37 38.96
N ASP A 663 10.71 26.40 38.74
CA ASP A 663 10.33 25.41 39.74
C ASP A 663 11.48 24.47 40.12
N ALA A 664 11.33 23.77 41.22
CA ALA A 664 12.35 22.85 41.76
C ALA A 664 12.72 21.70 40.79
N GLU A 665 11.85 21.33 39.83
CA GLU A 665 12.17 20.30 38.83
C GLU A 665 13.37 20.69 37.94
N PHE A 666 13.73 21.96 37.87
CA PHE A 666 14.89 22.43 37.10
C PHE A 666 16.21 22.45 37.90
N ASP A 667 16.23 22.06 39.17
CA ASP A 667 17.38 22.23 40.09
C ASP A 667 18.66 21.56 39.55
N GLU A 668 18.61 20.26 39.19
CA GLU A 668 19.78 19.58 38.67
C GLU A 668 20.29 20.16 37.36
N TRP A 669 19.37 20.50 36.45
CA TRP A 669 19.71 21.12 35.18
C TRP A 669 20.29 22.51 35.37
N PHE A 670 19.70 23.31 36.29
CA PHE A 670 20.11 24.67 36.53
C PHE A 670 21.54 24.76 37.08
N LYS A 671 21.98 23.75 37.84
CA LYS A 671 23.35 23.58 38.35
C LYS A 671 24.32 22.97 37.33
N SER A 672 23.83 22.44 36.23
CA SER A 672 24.65 21.77 35.23
C SER A 672 25.30 22.76 34.26
N ALA A 673 26.33 22.29 33.52
CA ALA A 673 26.94 23.05 32.44
C ALA A 673 26.01 23.26 31.21
N GLU A 674 24.84 22.63 31.18
CA GLU A 674 23.85 22.78 30.11
C GLU A 674 22.97 24.01 30.32
N ASN A 675 23.00 24.64 31.54
CA ASN A 675 22.24 25.84 31.83
C ASN A 675 22.78 27.05 31.08
N SER A 676 21.96 27.61 30.21
CA SER A 676 22.23 28.86 29.46
C SER A 676 21.38 30.04 29.94
N LEU A 677 20.67 29.90 31.06
CA LEU A 677 19.68 30.86 31.52
C LEU A 677 20.05 31.54 32.87
N SER A 678 21.24 31.35 33.41
CA SER A 678 21.70 31.88 34.70
C SER A 678 21.53 33.40 34.83
N ASP A 679 21.64 34.13 33.71
CA ASP A 679 21.45 35.59 33.69
C ASP A 679 19.98 36.01 33.66
N ARG A 680 19.05 35.13 33.28
CA ARG A 680 17.64 35.44 32.99
C ARG A 680 16.65 34.71 33.90
N ALA A 681 17.12 33.70 34.59
CA ALA A 681 16.29 32.87 35.47
C ALA A 681 16.99 32.58 36.79
N VAL A 682 16.22 32.27 37.80
CA VAL A 682 16.66 31.77 39.12
C VAL A 682 15.77 30.60 39.51
N LEU A 683 16.25 29.76 40.41
CA LEU A 683 15.38 28.80 41.05
C LEU A 683 14.51 29.54 42.06
N ALA A 684 13.21 29.25 42.07
CA ALA A 684 12.32 29.79 43.08
C ALA A 684 12.87 29.37 44.46
N ASN A 685 13.18 30.33 45.31
CA ASN A 685 13.60 30.08 46.68
C ASN A 685 12.44 29.33 47.36
N GLY A 686 12.58 28.02 47.38
CA GLY A 686 11.75 27.05 48.08
C GLY A 686 10.29 27.43 48.36
N ARG A 687 9.35 27.03 47.52
CA ARG A 687 8.33 26.19 48.10
C ARG A 687 9.01 24.86 48.34
N ASP A 688 9.66 24.81 49.51
CA ASP A 688 10.27 23.61 50.03
C ASP A 688 9.19 22.58 50.41
N GLU A 689 8.17 22.37 49.59
CA GLU A 689 7.20 21.29 49.77
C GLU A 689 7.82 20.00 49.27
N LEU A 690 8.00 19.06 50.18
CA LEU A 690 8.28 17.72 49.81
C LEU A 690 7.09 17.20 48.99
N LEU A 691 7.31 16.82 47.74
CA LEU A 691 6.27 16.27 46.87
C LEU A 691 6.57 14.78 46.58
N ILE A 692 5.57 13.92 46.68
CA ILE A 692 5.67 12.54 46.21
C ILE A 692 5.41 12.58 44.71
N THR A 693 6.42 12.24 43.91
CA THR A 693 6.34 12.16 42.45
C THR A 693 5.99 10.76 41.95
N SER A 694 6.26 9.73 42.76
CA SER A 694 5.82 8.33 42.59
C SER A 694 5.57 7.69 43.96
N PRO A 695 4.44 7.01 44.15
CA PRO A 695 3.27 6.91 43.26
C PRO A 695 2.45 8.22 43.25
N GLN A 696 1.83 8.53 42.11
CA GLN A 696 0.97 9.70 41.99
C GLN A 696 -0.34 9.51 42.75
N ALA A 697 -0.87 10.59 43.32
CA ALA A 697 -2.12 10.57 44.05
C ALA A 697 -3.28 10.06 43.15
N GLY A 698 -4.06 9.10 43.67
CA GLY A 698 -5.19 8.51 42.99
C GLY A 698 -4.83 7.45 41.94
N SER A 699 -3.56 7.08 41.80
CA SER A 699 -3.13 6.01 40.88
C SER A 699 -3.72 4.66 41.28
N VAL A 700 -4.12 3.88 40.26
CA VAL A 700 -4.52 2.47 40.40
C VAL A 700 -3.42 1.58 39.82
N TYR A 701 -2.78 0.80 40.67
CA TYR A 701 -1.80 -0.20 40.26
C TYR A 701 -2.48 -1.55 40.05
N VAL A 702 -2.26 -2.17 38.91
CA VAL A 702 -2.71 -3.54 38.62
C VAL A 702 -1.48 -4.43 38.67
N VAL A 703 -1.45 -5.36 39.63
CA VAL A 703 -0.31 -6.22 39.91
C VAL A 703 -0.61 -7.64 39.38
N ASP A 704 0.27 -8.15 38.56
CA ASP A 704 0.25 -9.54 38.13
C ASP A 704 1.01 -10.39 39.14
N PRO A 705 0.35 -11.33 39.87
CA PRO A 705 0.99 -12.18 40.87
C PRO A 705 2.13 -13.03 40.33
N ASP A 706 2.08 -13.39 39.04
CA ASP A 706 3.06 -14.24 38.38
C ASP A 706 4.31 -13.47 37.92
N VAL A 707 4.30 -12.12 38.01
CA VAL A 707 5.42 -11.24 37.63
C VAL A 707 6.01 -10.60 38.91
N PRO A 708 7.12 -11.13 39.47
CA PRO A 708 7.69 -10.61 40.73
C PRO A 708 8.01 -9.12 40.74
N SER A 709 8.42 -8.56 39.59
CA SER A 709 8.73 -7.14 39.49
C SER A 709 7.50 -6.22 39.58
N SER A 710 6.30 -6.71 39.22
CA SER A 710 5.05 -5.95 39.32
C SER A 710 4.63 -5.67 40.78
N ARG A 711 5.16 -6.44 41.75
CA ARG A 711 4.87 -6.26 43.16
C ARG A 711 5.63 -5.12 43.84
N ARG A 712 6.62 -4.52 43.15
CA ARG A 712 7.42 -3.42 43.68
C ARG A 712 6.90 -2.08 43.14
N ILE A 713 6.30 -1.26 43.99
CA ILE A 713 5.83 0.08 43.64
C ILE A 713 6.94 1.08 43.96
N PRO A 714 7.55 1.75 42.97
CA PRO A 714 8.66 2.66 43.24
C PRO A 714 8.20 3.93 43.97
N LEU A 715 8.97 4.32 44.97
CA LEU A 715 8.72 5.48 45.84
C LEU A 715 9.73 6.58 45.51
N ILE A 716 9.26 7.72 45.06
CA ILE A 716 10.10 8.86 44.64
C ILE A 716 9.50 10.16 45.17
N THR A 717 10.36 11.03 45.61
CA THR A 717 9.99 12.41 46.02
C THR A 717 10.70 13.45 45.17
N SER A 718 10.28 14.71 45.32
CA SER A 718 10.97 15.87 44.73
C SER A 718 12.29 16.22 45.46
N SER A 719 12.55 15.64 46.63
CA SER A 719 13.79 15.86 47.39
C SER A 719 14.90 14.90 46.94
N GLY A 720 16.10 15.40 46.71
CA GLY A 720 17.30 14.56 46.50
C GLY A 720 17.95 14.08 47.82
N GLY A 721 17.33 14.36 49.00
CA GLY A 721 17.81 13.95 50.33
C GLY A 721 17.31 12.59 50.73
N GLU A 722 17.81 12.11 51.90
CA GLU A 722 17.30 10.87 52.51
C GLU A 722 15.84 11.04 52.94
N VAL A 723 14.95 10.26 52.40
CA VAL A 723 13.51 10.25 52.68
C VAL A 723 13.16 8.95 53.43
N GLN A 724 12.43 9.08 54.52
CA GLN A 724 11.82 7.98 55.21
C GLN A 724 10.37 7.82 54.72
N TRP A 725 10.01 6.58 54.34
CA TRP A 725 8.66 6.27 53.91
C TRP A 725 7.87 5.58 55.01
N GLU A 726 6.64 5.99 55.24
CA GLU A 726 5.73 5.48 56.25
C GLU A 726 4.42 5.05 55.54
N SER A 727 3.92 3.88 55.89
CA SER A 727 2.58 3.39 55.49
C SER A 727 2.05 2.43 56.56
N GLU A 728 0.75 2.54 56.84
CA GLU A 728 0.07 1.63 57.78
C GLU A 728 -0.23 0.24 57.14
N SER A 729 -0.24 0.15 55.83
CA SER A 729 -0.75 -0.98 55.05
C SER A 729 0.21 -1.53 54.00
N LEU A 730 1.33 -0.86 53.75
CA LEU A 730 2.37 -1.32 52.83
C LEU A 730 3.73 -1.38 53.53
N THR A 731 4.53 -2.38 53.21
CA THR A 731 5.93 -2.46 53.65
C THR A 731 6.81 -1.72 52.67
N CYS A 732 7.54 -0.72 53.13
CA CYS A 732 8.47 0.05 52.35
C CYS A 732 9.90 -0.47 52.54
N HIS A 733 10.64 -0.61 51.45
CA HIS A 733 12.01 -1.12 51.37
C HIS A 733 12.92 -0.17 50.64
N SER A 734 14.21 -0.22 50.93
CA SER A 734 15.25 0.48 50.16
C SER A 734 16.27 -0.58 49.70
N ASP A 735 16.50 -0.70 48.37
CA ASP A 735 17.43 -1.64 47.80
C ASP A 735 18.27 -0.94 46.73
N GLY A 736 19.60 -0.88 46.93
CA GLY A 736 20.52 -0.26 46.01
C GLY A 736 20.26 1.25 45.74
N GLY A 737 19.69 1.96 46.74
CA GLY A 737 19.34 3.41 46.58
C GLY A 737 18.00 3.64 45.89
N ILE A 738 17.19 2.62 45.76
CA ILE A 738 15.83 2.70 45.22
C ILE A 738 14.86 2.34 46.34
N ASP A 739 13.96 3.26 46.66
CA ASP A 739 12.88 3.01 47.58
C ASP A 739 11.66 2.43 46.87
N PHE A 740 11.05 1.40 47.41
CA PHE A 740 9.84 0.77 46.89
C PHE A 740 8.90 0.28 47.99
N ALA A 741 7.60 0.24 47.71
CA ALA A 741 6.61 -0.42 48.54
C ALA A 741 6.24 -1.79 47.96
N GLU A 742 6.09 -2.80 48.81
CA GLU A 742 5.59 -4.10 48.41
C GLU A 742 4.07 -4.06 48.26
N ALA A 743 3.57 -4.44 47.07
CA ALA A 743 2.17 -4.33 46.74
C ALA A 743 1.30 -5.30 47.55
N THR A 744 0.26 -4.77 48.18
CA THR A 744 -0.82 -5.51 48.83
C THR A 744 -2.14 -5.00 48.28
N GLU A 745 -3.13 -5.86 48.07
CA GLU A 745 -4.43 -5.44 47.50
C GLU A 745 -5.18 -4.50 48.46
N GLY A 746 -5.69 -3.38 47.92
CA GLY A 746 -6.45 -2.41 48.71
C GLY A 746 -6.23 -0.95 48.33
N GLU A 747 -6.73 -0.07 49.19
CA GLU A 747 -6.43 1.36 49.16
C GLU A 747 -5.38 1.67 50.22
N HIS A 748 -4.32 2.35 49.83
CA HIS A 748 -3.16 2.59 50.66
C HIS A 748 -2.81 4.08 50.75
N ARG A 749 -2.31 4.43 51.93
CA ARG A 749 -1.77 5.74 52.25
C ARG A 749 -0.26 5.62 52.42
N LEU A 750 0.49 6.49 51.73
CA LEU A 750 1.93 6.58 51.82
C LEU A 750 2.32 7.98 52.24
N ILE A 751 3.23 8.06 53.17
CA ILE A 751 3.78 9.34 53.70
C ILE A 751 5.30 9.31 53.49
N ALA A 752 5.82 10.36 52.86
CA ALA A 752 7.25 10.60 52.75
C ALA A 752 7.67 11.63 53.79
N VAL A 753 8.74 11.39 54.51
CA VAL A 753 9.31 12.29 55.50
C VAL A 753 10.77 12.54 55.16
N ASP A 754 11.11 13.78 54.86
CA ASP A 754 12.51 14.19 54.63
C ASP A 754 13.25 14.24 55.95
N ARG A 755 14.29 13.38 56.10
CA ARG A 755 15.02 13.23 57.36
C ARG A 755 15.78 14.48 57.80
N ALA A 756 16.22 15.32 56.83
CA ALA A 756 17.01 16.49 57.15
C ALA A 756 16.12 17.69 57.56
N THR A 757 14.92 17.80 56.98
CA THR A 757 14.03 18.94 57.20
C THR A 757 12.80 18.66 58.01
N GLY A 758 12.47 17.37 58.24
CA GLY A 758 11.24 16.93 58.95
C GLY A 758 9.95 17.15 58.13
N ARG A 759 10.01 17.52 56.87
CA ARG A 759 8.85 17.81 56.03
C ARG A 759 8.16 16.55 55.62
N ARG A 760 6.83 16.63 55.46
CA ARG A 760 5.98 15.49 55.13
C ARG A 760 5.19 15.71 53.84
N ALA A 761 5.09 14.68 53.01
CA ALA A 761 4.17 14.59 51.88
C ALA A 761 3.32 13.32 51.99
N GLU A 762 2.09 13.39 51.48
CA GLU A 762 1.15 12.27 51.54
C GLU A 762 0.61 12.00 50.15
N THR A 763 0.45 10.69 49.84
CA THR A 763 -0.28 10.23 48.66
C THR A 763 -1.18 9.06 48.98
N ARG A 764 -2.26 8.86 48.19
CA ARG A 764 -3.17 7.71 48.30
C ARG A 764 -3.22 7.00 46.97
N ILE A 765 -3.14 5.68 47.02
CA ILE A 765 -3.16 4.81 45.84
C ILE A 765 -4.09 3.64 46.04
N LYS A 766 -4.49 3.02 44.95
CA LYS A 766 -5.25 1.76 44.96
C LYS A 766 -4.48 0.67 44.24
N ILE A 767 -4.40 -0.51 44.87
CA ILE A 767 -3.72 -1.67 44.29
C ILE A 767 -4.77 -2.76 44.06
N ARG A 768 -4.73 -3.40 42.89
CA ARG A 768 -5.54 -4.55 42.52
C ARG A 768 -4.64 -5.66 41.97
N PHE A 769 -4.93 -6.87 42.30
CA PHE A 769 -4.31 -8.04 41.67
C PHE A 769 -5.15 -8.49 40.48
N LEU A 770 -4.49 -8.99 39.41
CA LEU A 770 -5.15 -9.55 38.23
C LEU A 770 -5.89 -10.83 38.56
#